data_003c38b51bfbebb1d5d25f27eeea47b4
#
_entry.id   003c38b51bfbebb1d5d25f27eeea47b4
#
_cell.length_a   1.000
_cell.length_b   1.000
_cell.length_c   1.000
_cell.angle_alpha   90.00
_cell.angle_beta   90.00
_cell.angle_gamma   90.00
#
_symmetry.space_group_name_H-M   'P 1'
#
loop_
_entity.id
_entity.type
_entity.pdbx_description
1 polymer ?
#
loop_
_entity_poly.entity_id
_entity_poly.type
_entity_poly.pdbx_seq_one_letter_code
_entity_poly.pdbx_strand_id
1 'polypeptide(L)'
;MIKKLMTAAALLTMVGTASSATLYTTGVLDFNKTTKGSYLGKIGAAVPVTVLKKQGSLSYVRISGWTLAEYPSMIFAEPDAAEYFGKNCEWIAPKPGTDVAMMIAMAHELESSGKVDREFIRKYTVGYDKFIAYVLGKTDGVAKTPAWAEKICGVKADAIKRLAHLMREKRSMLMGGWGIQRAQHGEQVHWMMVVLAAMCGHIGQPGGGFGFSYHYSNGGAATSMAPALGGISANPKGGSEGLSWVGESLATIPLARFTDCFLNPGKTIDYNGKKITYPDIRLVFWSGGNPFAQQEDTNGLIKAWKRPETTIVCDTVWTASARFADIVLPACTSLERVDITSIGSYSNLGYVAMQQAIEPQYESHSDFWIYRELSKKMGFEKEFTEGLDEMGWIRRFYENAAKEARVNGLEMPSFEEFWARGYVLFPVDQDARRYNYLGDFRRNPIVNPLGTESGKIEIFSKKIESYKYDDCPAHPTWMEPTEWLGAKMAEEYPFALLTSKSRYRLHSQLDSTASNLFANVEDREPVWIHPDAAKKLGLKSGDVAKVTSRRGSALAGVIVTDRIRPDTVVIHHGGWYSPEEPGEEGSLDVHGCNNVLTIDIPSSKLSCGNVANSTQVKIERWDDELEPIMAHVQPKTERADD
;
A
#
# COMPACT_ATOMS: atom_id res chain seq x y z
N MET A 1 31.95 -21.10 -9.85
CA MET A 1 31.91 -20.11 -10.95
C MET A 1 31.41 -20.70 -12.25
N ILE A 2 31.86 -21.90 -12.64
CA ILE A 2 31.47 -22.58 -13.90
C ILE A 2 29.99 -22.99 -13.96
N LYS A 3 29.35 -23.42 -12.85
CA LYS A 3 27.93 -23.80 -12.81
C LYS A 3 26.94 -22.65 -13.03
N LYS A 4 27.26 -21.41 -12.65
CA LYS A 4 26.38 -20.24 -12.86
C LYS A 4 26.44 -19.70 -14.30
N LEU A 5 27.56 -19.92 -15.02
CA LEU A 5 27.68 -19.58 -16.42
C LEU A 5 26.93 -20.55 -17.33
N MET A 6 26.81 -21.82 -16.94
CA MET A 6 26.08 -22.83 -17.72
C MET A 6 24.56 -22.62 -17.66
N THR A 7 24.00 -22.05 -16.58
CA THR A 7 22.55 -21.82 -16.45
C THR A 7 22.07 -20.66 -17.35
N ALA A 8 22.87 -19.61 -17.52
CA ALA A 8 22.54 -18.51 -18.43
C ALA A 8 22.67 -18.88 -19.92
N ALA A 9 23.63 -19.74 -20.26
CA ALA A 9 23.81 -20.23 -21.64
C ALA A 9 22.74 -21.25 -22.06
N ALA A 10 22.22 -22.07 -21.14
CA ALA A 10 21.22 -23.09 -21.44
C ALA A 10 19.83 -22.52 -21.72
N LEU A 11 19.50 -21.37 -21.16
CA LEU A 11 18.20 -20.71 -21.40
C LEU A 11 18.13 -19.93 -22.72
N LEU A 12 19.27 -19.58 -23.31
CA LEU A 12 19.35 -18.89 -24.62
C LEU A 12 19.41 -19.84 -25.81
N THR A 13 19.59 -21.14 -25.60
CA THR A 13 19.75 -22.14 -26.67
C THR A 13 18.48 -22.87 -27.09
N MET A 14 17.36 -22.65 -26.44
CA MET A 14 16.09 -23.37 -26.72
C MET A 14 15.13 -22.67 -27.69
N VAL A 15 15.50 -21.58 -28.35
CA VAL A 15 14.64 -20.97 -29.37
C VAL A 15 15.31 -21.05 -30.72
N GLY A 16 14.71 -21.86 -31.58
CA GLY A 16 15.19 -22.14 -32.92
C GLY A 16 15.26 -20.91 -33.82
N THR A 17 16.01 -21.07 -34.87
CA THR A 17 16.33 -20.14 -35.96
C THR A 17 15.10 -19.43 -36.55
N ALA A 18 14.78 -18.23 -36.05
CA ALA A 18 13.94 -17.26 -36.75
C ALA A 18 14.62 -15.88 -36.65
N SER A 19 14.88 -15.32 -37.80
CA SER A 19 15.45 -13.99 -38.01
C SER A 19 14.45 -12.94 -37.57
N SER A 20 14.60 -12.33 -36.40
CA SER A 20 13.83 -11.23 -35.82
C SER A 20 12.94 -11.53 -34.59
N ALA A 21 13.11 -12.63 -33.90
CA ALA A 21 12.39 -12.86 -32.67
C ALA A 21 12.89 -11.92 -31.54
N THR A 22 12.00 -11.17 -30.95
CA THR A 22 12.27 -10.44 -29.71
C THR A 22 12.34 -11.45 -28.58
N LEU A 23 13.48 -11.56 -27.92
CA LEU A 23 13.68 -12.40 -26.74
C LEU A 23 13.41 -11.59 -25.47
N TYR A 24 12.93 -12.27 -24.45
CA TYR A 24 12.70 -11.67 -23.13
C TYR A 24 13.59 -12.35 -22.09
N THR A 25 14.01 -11.58 -21.11
CA THR A 25 14.71 -12.13 -19.96
C THR A 25 13.73 -12.91 -19.09
N THR A 26 14.11 -14.10 -18.64
CA THR A 26 13.30 -14.96 -17.76
C THR A 26 13.62 -14.78 -16.28
N GLY A 27 14.58 -13.91 -15.97
CA GLY A 27 15.03 -13.60 -14.63
C GLY A 27 15.91 -12.36 -14.61
N VAL A 28 16.50 -12.07 -13.47
CA VAL A 28 17.48 -10.98 -13.32
C VAL A 28 18.80 -11.44 -13.91
N LEU A 29 19.31 -10.69 -14.88
CA LEU A 29 20.58 -10.98 -15.56
C LEU A 29 21.63 -9.91 -15.22
N ASP A 30 22.85 -10.36 -14.92
CA ASP A 30 24.00 -9.49 -14.75
C ASP A 30 24.62 -9.15 -16.11
N PHE A 31 24.89 -7.87 -16.34
CA PHE A 31 25.44 -7.37 -17.59
C PHE A 31 26.86 -6.85 -17.42
N ASN A 32 27.74 -7.23 -18.34
CA ASN A 32 29.12 -6.76 -18.42
C ASN A 32 29.38 -6.07 -19.75
N LYS A 33 30.15 -4.98 -19.74
CA LYS A 33 30.54 -4.23 -20.93
C LYS A 33 31.52 -5.00 -21.85
N THR A 34 32.30 -5.87 -21.25
CA THR A 34 33.30 -6.69 -21.94
C THR A 34 33.38 -8.09 -21.32
N THR A 35 34.00 -9.02 -22.03
CA THR A 35 34.23 -10.40 -21.55
C THR A 35 35.12 -10.49 -20.30
N LYS A 36 35.79 -9.39 -19.90
CA LYS A 36 36.65 -9.28 -18.71
C LYS A 36 36.12 -8.29 -17.66
N GLY A 37 34.93 -7.80 -17.88
CA GLY A 37 34.08 -7.41 -16.91
C GLY A 37 34.02 -6.09 -16.20
N SER A 38 33.82 -4.98 -16.84
CA SER A 38 33.14 -3.90 -16.10
C SER A 38 31.67 -4.24 -15.99
N TYR A 39 31.18 -4.45 -14.76
CA TYR A 39 29.77 -4.69 -14.47
C TYR A 39 28.95 -3.47 -14.90
N LEU A 40 27.93 -3.68 -15.75
CA LEU A 40 27.05 -2.61 -16.24
C LEU A 40 25.71 -2.54 -15.47
N GLY A 41 25.35 -3.58 -14.75
CA GLY A 41 24.10 -3.63 -14.01
C GLY A 41 23.31 -4.92 -14.18
N LYS A 42 22.12 -4.94 -13.63
CA LYS A 42 21.16 -6.04 -13.72
C LYS A 42 19.95 -5.64 -14.55
N ILE A 43 19.41 -6.59 -15.30
CA ILE A 43 18.16 -6.43 -16.03
C ILE A 43 17.13 -7.32 -15.38
N GLY A 44 15.97 -6.74 -15.06
CA GLY A 44 14.82 -7.48 -14.52
C GLY A 44 14.25 -8.48 -15.52
N ALA A 45 13.37 -9.35 -15.06
CA ALA A 45 12.64 -10.30 -15.90
C ALA A 45 11.72 -9.57 -16.90
N ALA A 46 11.42 -10.25 -18.01
CA ALA A 46 10.53 -9.76 -19.08
C ALA A 46 10.96 -8.48 -19.81
N VAL A 47 12.25 -8.11 -19.75
CA VAL A 47 12.77 -7.01 -20.56
C VAL A 47 13.04 -7.50 -21.98
N PRO A 48 12.50 -6.86 -23.03
CA PRO A 48 12.77 -7.25 -24.41
C PRO A 48 14.22 -6.97 -24.78
N VAL A 49 14.87 -7.98 -25.36
CA VAL A 49 16.27 -7.89 -25.81
C VAL A 49 16.41 -8.34 -27.25
N THR A 50 17.26 -7.67 -28.03
CA THR A 50 17.63 -8.08 -29.38
C THR A 50 19.05 -8.59 -29.37
N VAL A 51 19.25 -9.84 -29.75
CA VAL A 51 20.59 -10.41 -29.88
C VAL A 51 21.27 -9.85 -31.14
N LEU A 52 22.36 -9.10 -30.96
CA LEU A 52 23.10 -8.50 -32.05
C LEU A 52 24.16 -9.45 -32.61
N LYS A 53 24.82 -10.24 -31.76
CA LYS A 53 25.91 -11.14 -32.11
C LYS A 53 26.06 -12.22 -31.05
N LYS A 54 26.44 -13.42 -31.49
CA LYS A 54 26.88 -14.51 -30.61
C LYS A 54 28.37 -14.77 -30.84
N GLN A 55 29.11 -15.02 -29.77
CA GLN A 55 30.51 -15.38 -29.81
C GLN A 55 30.80 -16.42 -28.72
N GLY A 56 30.84 -17.70 -29.08
CA GLY A 56 30.88 -18.79 -28.10
C GLY A 56 29.66 -18.81 -27.21
N SER A 57 29.86 -18.85 -25.91
CA SER A 57 28.79 -18.79 -24.89
C SER A 57 28.27 -17.38 -24.61
N LEU A 58 28.83 -16.35 -25.24
CA LEU A 58 28.46 -14.95 -25.01
C LEU A 58 27.46 -14.47 -26.07
N SER A 59 26.48 -13.68 -25.64
CA SER A 59 25.55 -12.98 -26.52
C SER A 59 25.68 -11.47 -26.31
N TYR A 60 25.89 -10.75 -27.40
CA TYR A 60 25.81 -9.29 -27.41
C TYR A 60 24.38 -8.91 -27.71
N VAL A 61 23.76 -8.18 -26.81
CA VAL A 61 22.32 -7.83 -26.89
C VAL A 61 22.12 -6.32 -26.91
N ARG A 62 21.10 -5.90 -27.64
CA ARG A 62 20.55 -4.57 -27.55
C ARG A 62 19.32 -4.66 -26.65
N ILE A 63 19.25 -3.82 -25.65
CA ILE A 63 18.06 -3.62 -24.82
C ILE A 63 17.30 -2.46 -25.45
N SER A 64 16.06 -2.74 -25.90
CA SER A 64 15.18 -1.72 -26.44
C SER A 64 14.20 -1.35 -25.33
N GLY A 65 14.36 -0.17 -24.76
CA GLY A 65 13.52 0.34 -23.68
C GLY A 65 14.20 1.53 -23.00
N TRP A 66 13.49 2.18 -22.15
CA TRP A 66 14.01 3.24 -21.30
C TRP A 66 14.95 2.60 -20.28
N THR A 67 16.23 2.87 -20.37
CA THR A 67 17.18 2.49 -19.32
C THR A 67 17.22 3.60 -18.28
N LEU A 68 17.30 3.23 -17.01
CA LEU A 68 17.45 4.17 -15.90
C LEU A 68 18.70 5.07 -16.04
N ALA A 69 19.64 4.71 -16.92
CA ALA A 69 20.85 5.46 -17.25
C ALA A 69 20.55 6.83 -17.94
N GLU A 70 19.36 7.04 -18.48
CA GLU A 70 18.95 8.32 -19.09
C GLU A 70 18.36 9.32 -18.08
N TYR A 71 18.19 8.92 -16.82
CA TYR A 71 17.69 9.78 -15.74
C TYR A 71 18.82 10.11 -14.77
N PRO A 72 19.51 11.26 -14.93
CA PRO A 72 20.72 11.57 -14.17
C PRO A 72 20.52 11.90 -12.70
N SER A 73 19.28 11.98 -12.21
CA SER A 73 19.03 12.22 -10.79
C SER A 73 17.68 11.66 -10.35
N MET A 74 17.71 10.60 -9.58
CA MET A 74 16.57 10.11 -8.81
C MET A 74 16.82 10.44 -7.34
N ILE A 75 15.82 11.04 -6.71
CA ILE A 75 15.87 11.41 -5.30
C ILE A 75 14.89 10.53 -4.57
N PHE A 76 15.39 9.77 -3.61
CA PHE A 76 14.61 8.80 -2.86
C PHE A 76 14.64 9.16 -1.38
N ALA A 77 13.52 8.91 -0.72
CA ALA A 77 13.46 8.88 0.72
C ALA A 77 13.91 7.52 1.30
N GLU A 78 14.12 6.52 0.45
CA GLU A 78 14.54 5.16 0.85
C GLU A 78 16.04 4.96 0.64
N PRO A 79 16.75 4.46 1.67
CA PRO A 79 18.21 4.31 1.64
C PRO A 79 18.73 3.30 0.63
N ASP A 80 17.93 2.28 0.29
CA ASP A 80 18.29 1.21 -0.64
C ASP A 80 18.40 1.69 -2.10
N ALA A 81 17.89 2.87 -2.39
CA ALA A 81 17.89 3.41 -3.74
C ALA A 81 19.30 3.52 -4.34
N ALA A 82 20.30 3.87 -3.55
CA ALA A 82 21.68 3.96 -4.00
C ALA A 82 22.27 2.58 -4.40
N GLU A 83 21.82 1.50 -3.77
CA GLU A 83 22.22 0.14 -4.13
C GLU A 83 21.69 -0.26 -5.51
N TYR A 84 20.44 0.14 -5.85
CA TYR A 84 19.80 -0.21 -7.11
C TYR A 84 20.13 0.75 -8.26
N PHE A 85 20.30 2.03 -7.98
CA PHE A 85 20.44 3.09 -8.99
C PHE A 85 21.82 3.74 -9.03
N GLY A 86 22.74 3.34 -8.14
CA GLY A 86 24.12 3.75 -8.13
C GLY A 86 24.32 5.25 -7.84
N LYS A 87 25.38 5.82 -8.43
CA LYS A 87 25.83 7.20 -8.16
C LYS A 87 24.85 8.31 -8.59
N ASN A 88 23.77 7.97 -9.26
CA ASN A 88 22.77 8.92 -9.75
C ASN A 88 21.63 9.14 -8.75
N CYS A 89 21.75 8.61 -7.53
CA CYS A 89 20.78 8.76 -6.47
C CYS A 89 21.30 9.65 -5.36
N GLU A 90 20.40 10.43 -4.81
CA GLU A 90 20.61 11.20 -3.60
C GLU A 90 19.52 10.84 -2.58
N TRP A 91 19.92 10.46 -1.39
CA TRP A 91 19.02 10.23 -0.28
C TRP A 91 18.81 11.51 0.52
N ILE A 92 17.55 11.96 0.58
CA ILE A 92 17.12 13.08 1.42
C ILE A 92 16.05 12.55 2.36
N ALA A 93 16.33 12.60 3.64
CA ALA A 93 15.49 12.02 4.69
C ALA A 93 14.87 13.11 5.57
N PRO A 94 13.67 13.61 5.25
CA PRO A 94 12.92 14.47 6.15
C PRO A 94 12.54 13.71 7.42
N LYS A 95 12.27 14.40 8.52
CA LYS A 95 11.62 13.80 9.68
C LYS A 95 10.28 13.20 9.25
N PRO A 96 9.92 11.99 9.72
CA PRO A 96 8.63 11.38 9.38
C PRO A 96 7.44 12.31 9.61
N GLY A 97 6.49 12.34 8.67
CA GLY A 97 5.29 13.17 8.73
C GLY A 97 5.50 14.65 8.40
N THR A 98 6.69 15.07 7.95
CA THR A 98 6.99 16.49 7.64
C THR A 98 7.14 16.78 6.14
N ASP A 99 6.81 15.83 5.29
CA ASP A 99 6.91 15.93 3.82
C ASP A 99 6.18 17.17 3.27
N VAL A 100 4.99 17.44 3.81
CA VAL A 100 4.16 18.58 3.40
C VAL A 100 4.88 19.91 3.65
N ALA A 101 5.53 20.07 4.81
CA ALA A 101 6.25 21.29 5.13
C ALA A 101 7.41 21.53 4.14
N MET A 102 8.17 20.48 3.81
CA MET A 102 9.24 20.55 2.81
C MET A 102 8.68 20.92 1.44
N MET A 103 7.61 20.29 0.98
CA MET A 103 7.01 20.55 -0.32
C MET A 103 6.37 21.94 -0.42
N ILE A 104 5.76 22.46 0.64
CA ILE A 104 5.24 23.83 0.69
C ILE A 104 6.40 24.84 0.56
N ALA A 105 7.54 24.56 1.19
CA ALA A 105 8.71 25.44 1.05
C ALA A 105 9.33 25.37 -0.35
N MET A 106 9.26 24.23 -1.04
CA MET A 106 9.60 24.14 -2.46
C MET A 106 8.67 25.02 -3.32
N ALA A 107 7.37 25.04 -3.00
CA ALA A 107 6.40 25.93 -3.66
C ALA A 107 6.72 27.41 -3.40
N HIS A 108 7.11 27.77 -2.17
CA HIS A 108 7.59 29.13 -1.85
C HIS A 108 8.79 29.52 -2.71
N GLU A 109 9.78 28.63 -2.82
CA GLU A 109 10.99 28.88 -3.62
C GLU A 109 10.67 29.06 -5.11
N LEU A 110 9.81 28.21 -5.69
CA LEU A 110 9.37 28.33 -7.08
C LEU A 110 8.64 29.66 -7.33
N GLU A 111 7.78 30.07 -6.40
CA GLU A 111 7.05 31.33 -6.49
C GLU A 111 8.00 32.55 -6.40
N SER A 112 8.84 32.57 -5.37
CA SER A 112 9.73 33.69 -5.06
C SER A 112 10.84 33.89 -6.11
N SER A 113 11.28 32.79 -6.75
CA SER A 113 12.26 32.82 -7.84
C SER A 113 11.65 33.04 -9.23
N GLY A 114 10.32 33.19 -9.32
CA GLY A 114 9.61 33.38 -10.60
C GLY A 114 9.61 32.13 -11.51
N LYS A 115 9.88 30.95 -10.98
CA LYS A 115 10.02 29.72 -11.76
C LYS A 115 8.71 28.93 -11.95
N VAL A 116 7.58 29.41 -11.45
CA VAL A 116 6.28 28.77 -11.64
C VAL A 116 5.84 28.81 -13.10
N ASP A 117 5.31 27.69 -13.61
CA ASP A 117 4.67 27.64 -14.93
C ASP A 117 3.30 28.31 -14.88
N ARG A 118 3.28 29.64 -15.10
CA ARG A 118 2.06 30.47 -15.02
C ARG A 118 1.02 30.11 -16.06
N GLU A 119 1.45 29.64 -17.23
CA GLU A 119 0.52 29.22 -18.29
C GLU A 119 -0.21 27.95 -17.87
N PHE A 120 0.52 26.96 -17.35
CA PHE A 120 -0.08 25.74 -16.85
C PHE A 120 -1.08 26.05 -15.71
N ILE A 121 -0.66 26.82 -14.72
CA ILE A 121 -1.52 27.21 -13.59
C ILE A 121 -2.82 27.86 -14.09
N ARG A 122 -2.74 28.84 -14.96
CA ARG A 122 -3.91 29.54 -15.50
C ARG A 122 -4.86 28.63 -16.28
N LYS A 123 -4.33 27.71 -17.07
CA LYS A 123 -5.12 26.87 -17.99
C LYS A 123 -5.74 25.67 -17.28
N TYR A 124 -5.00 25.02 -16.40
CA TYR A 124 -5.33 23.68 -15.90
C TYR A 124 -5.71 23.63 -14.41
N THR A 125 -5.61 24.73 -13.68
CA THR A 125 -5.88 24.72 -12.24
C THR A 125 -6.90 25.78 -11.82
N VAL A 126 -7.39 25.66 -10.59
CA VAL A 126 -8.18 26.67 -9.88
C VAL A 126 -7.67 26.85 -8.44
N GLY A 127 -7.82 28.06 -7.88
CA GLY A 127 -7.54 28.35 -6.47
C GLY A 127 -6.06 28.52 -6.11
N TYR A 128 -5.19 28.72 -7.10
CA TYR A 128 -3.76 28.96 -6.86
C TYR A 128 -3.50 30.20 -6.01
N ASP A 129 -4.26 31.26 -6.22
CA ASP A 129 -4.15 32.54 -5.51
C ASP A 129 -4.35 32.39 -4.00
N LYS A 130 -5.31 31.59 -3.57
CA LYS A 130 -5.56 31.30 -2.15
C LYS A 130 -4.42 30.50 -1.53
N PHE A 131 -3.97 29.45 -2.20
CA PHE A 131 -2.85 28.64 -1.74
C PHE A 131 -1.56 29.45 -1.63
N ILE A 132 -1.21 30.23 -2.67
CA ILE A 132 0.04 30.99 -2.65
C ILE A 132 0.03 32.12 -1.64
N ALA A 133 -1.15 32.66 -1.29
CA ALA A 133 -1.28 33.61 -0.21
C ALA A 133 -0.88 32.99 1.15
N TYR A 134 -1.25 31.75 1.39
CA TYR A 134 -0.80 30.98 2.56
C TYR A 134 0.72 30.73 2.51
N VAL A 135 1.24 30.26 1.37
CA VAL A 135 2.68 29.99 1.20
C VAL A 135 3.55 31.21 1.47
N LEU A 136 3.09 32.38 1.01
CA LEU A 136 3.79 33.66 1.21
C LEU A 136 3.53 34.29 2.60
N GLY A 137 2.77 33.66 3.47
CA GLY A 137 2.47 34.15 4.82
C GLY A 137 1.45 35.28 4.86
N LYS A 138 0.68 35.51 3.79
CA LYS A 138 -0.33 36.59 3.75
C LYS A 138 -1.58 36.27 4.56
N THR A 139 -1.81 34.99 4.88
CA THR A 139 -3.00 34.52 5.62
C THR A 139 -2.75 34.35 7.10
N ASP A 140 -1.55 33.98 7.50
CA ASP A 140 -1.19 33.63 8.89
C ASP A 140 0.07 34.36 9.42
N GLY A 141 0.63 35.30 8.63
CA GLY A 141 1.82 36.06 9.02
C GLY A 141 3.14 35.29 8.92
N VAL A 142 3.14 34.03 8.48
CA VAL A 142 4.32 33.16 8.44
C VAL A 142 4.63 32.73 7.02
N ALA A 143 5.65 33.29 6.38
CA ALA A 143 6.12 32.82 5.08
C ALA A 143 6.76 31.42 5.19
N LYS A 144 6.32 30.50 4.34
CA LYS A 144 6.73 29.09 4.34
C LYS A 144 8.05 28.88 3.58
N THR A 145 9.07 29.65 3.97
CA THR A 145 10.40 29.65 3.32
C THR A 145 11.14 28.31 3.49
N PRO A 146 12.16 28.01 2.68
CA PRO A 146 13.04 26.86 2.92
C PRO A 146 13.66 26.84 4.32
N ALA A 147 14.00 27.98 4.90
CA ALA A 147 14.51 28.07 6.28
C ALA A 147 13.43 27.79 7.35
N TRP A 148 12.17 28.10 7.07
CA TRP A 148 11.04 27.67 7.91
C TRP A 148 10.90 26.14 7.89
N ALA A 149 10.93 25.53 6.70
CA ALA A 149 10.80 24.08 6.56
C ALA A 149 12.00 23.32 7.15
N GLU A 150 13.22 23.83 7.06
CA GLU A 150 14.41 23.22 7.67
C GLU A 150 14.21 22.98 9.17
N LYS A 151 13.60 23.93 9.88
CA LYS A 151 13.32 23.79 11.32
C LYS A 151 12.35 22.65 11.62
N ILE A 152 11.39 22.40 10.71
CA ILE A 152 10.37 21.36 10.85
C ILE A 152 10.92 20.01 10.41
N CYS A 153 11.36 19.90 9.15
CA CYS A 153 11.68 18.61 8.52
C CYS A 153 13.16 18.19 8.70
N GLY A 154 14.02 19.09 9.15
CA GLY A 154 15.45 18.82 9.32
C GLY A 154 16.26 18.78 8.01
N VAL A 155 15.62 18.94 6.85
CA VAL A 155 16.30 19.03 5.55
C VAL A 155 16.82 20.47 5.36
N LYS A 156 18.09 20.60 4.97
CA LYS A 156 18.73 21.90 4.79
C LYS A 156 18.01 22.77 3.77
N ALA A 157 17.84 24.08 4.07
CA ALA A 157 17.16 25.04 3.21
C ALA A 157 17.73 25.05 1.78
N ASP A 158 19.04 24.94 1.63
CA ASP A 158 19.68 24.93 0.31
C ASP A 158 19.39 23.66 -0.48
N ALA A 159 19.23 22.50 0.19
CA ALA A 159 18.77 21.28 -0.46
C ALA A 159 17.33 21.42 -0.95
N ILE A 160 16.44 22.02 -0.14
CA ILE A 160 15.05 22.28 -0.51
C ILE A 160 14.97 23.21 -1.75
N LYS A 161 15.75 24.30 -1.77
CA LYS A 161 15.83 25.20 -2.92
C LYS A 161 16.33 24.47 -4.17
N ARG A 162 17.44 23.74 -4.04
CA ARG A 162 18.01 22.97 -5.14
C ARG A 162 17.01 21.97 -5.72
N LEU A 163 16.26 21.26 -4.86
CA LEU A 163 15.21 20.34 -5.29
C LEU A 163 14.10 21.05 -6.08
N ALA A 164 13.61 22.19 -5.58
CA ALA A 164 12.59 22.98 -6.24
C ALA A 164 13.05 23.41 -7.65
N HIS A 165 14.28 23.91 -7.76
CA HIS A 165 14.85 24.33 -9.05
C HIS A 165 15.04 23.13 -10.00
N LEU A 166 15.60 22.03 -9.50
CA LEU A 166 15.82 20.81 -10.29
C LEU A 166 14.50 20.27 -10.86
N MET A 167 13.45 20.23 -10.04
CA MET A 167 12.12 19.79 -10.48
C MET A 167 11.55 20.65 -11.61
N ARG A 168 11.80 21.96 -11.60
CA ARG A 168 11.29 22.86 -12.64
C ARG A 168 12.14 22.81 -13.91
N GLU A 169 13.45 22.72 -13.77
CA GLU A 169 14.41 22.75 -14.89
C GLU A 169 14.49 21.42 -15.64
N LYS A 170 14.23 20.32 -14.94
CA LYS A 170 14.18 18.97 -15.53
C LYS A 170 12.74 18.49 -15.60
N ARG A 171 12.43 17.68 -16.62
CA ARG A 171 11.15 16.97 -16.62
C ARG A 171 11.17 15.98 -15.48
N SER A 172 10.32 16.23 -14.48
CA SER A 172 10.32 15.50 -13.23
C SER A 172 8.96 14.88 -12.94
N MET A 173 8.97 13.71 -12.33
CA MET A 173 7.81 13.05 -11.77
C MET A 173 7.98 12.91 -10.26
N LEU A 174 7.01 13.38 -9.50
CA LEU A 174 6.89 13.12 -8.08
C LEU A 174 6.20 11.77 -7.88
N MET A 175 6.86 10.87 -7.18
CA MET A 175 6.32 9.53 -6.92
C MET A 175 6.10 9.36 -5.43
N GLY A 176 4.90 8.99 -5.03
CA GLY A 176 4.54 8.72 -3.64
C GLY A 176 3.91 7.34 -3.50
N GLY A 177 4.35 6.59 -2.49
CA GLY A 177 3.70 5.35 -2.09
C GLY A 177 2.52 5.59 -1.15
N TRP A 178 1.83 4.52 -0.79
CA TRP A 178 0.69 4.58 0.14
C TRP A 178 1.10 4.79 1.61
N GLY A 179 2.38 4.52 1.95
CA GLY A 179 2.89 4.67 3.32
C GLY A 179 2.83 6.10 3.84
N ILE A 180 3.10 7.09 2.99
CA ILE A 180 3.14 8.50 3.38
C ILE A 180 1.77 9.07 3.77
N GLN A 181 0.68 8.51 3.24
CA GLN A 181 -0.69 8.91 3.64
C GLN A 181 -1.14 8.24 4.94
N ARG A 182 -0.46 7.17 5.41
CA ARG A 182 -0.76 6.47 6.65
C ARG A 182 -0.18 7.23 7.86
N ALA A 183 -0.41 8.53 7.87
CA ALA A 183 0.02 9.47 8.89
C ALA A 183 -1.11 10.46 9.17
N GLN A 184 -1.11 11.08 10.32
CA GLN A 184 -2.05 12.16 10.64
C GLN A 184 -1.86 13.29 9.61
N HIS A 185 -2.95 13.80 9.05
CA HIS A 185 -2.97 14.73 7.92
C HIS A 185 -2.30 14.21 6.64
N GLY A 186 -2.20 12.88 6.47
CA GLY A 186 -1.47 12.25 5.36
C GLY A 186 -2.02 12.55 3.97
N GLU A 187 -3.30 12.86 3.82
CA GLU A 187 -3.91 13.32 2.56
C GLU A 187 -3.29 14.60 2.02
N GLN A 188 -2.75 15.45 2.89
CA GLN A 188 -2.08 16.70 2.49
C GLN A 188 -0.85 16.44 1.64
N VAL A 189 -0.16 15.33 1.86
CA VAL A 189 1.07 14.95 1.13
C VAL A 189 0.77 14.72 -0.35
N HIS A 190 -0.20 13.86 -0.65
CA HIS A 190 -0.58 13.56 -2.04
C HIS A 190 -1.14 14.79 -2.76
N TRP A 191 -1.94 15.60 -2.07
CA TRP A 191 -2.44 16.85 -2.64
C TRP A 191 -1.30 17.83 -2.96
N MET A 192 -0.33 17.95 -2.06
CA MET A 192 0.83 18.83 -2.28
C MET A 192 1.72 18.35 -3.43
N MET A 193 1.84 17.04 -3.64
CA MET A 193 2.55 16.48 -4.81
C MET A 193 1.90 16.92 -6.12
N VAL A 194 0.57 16.87 -6.20
CA VAL A 194 -0.18 17.36 -7.38
C VAL A 194 0.06 18.86 -7.58
N VAL A 195 0.02 19.65 -6.51
CA VAL A 195 0.25 21.10 -6.58
C VAL A 195 1.65 21.44 -7.08
N LEU A 196 2.70 20.79 -6.54
CA LEU A 196 4.08 20.99 -7.02
C LEU A 196 4.26 20.60 -8.48
N ALA A 197 3.71 19.46 -8.88
CA ALA A 197 3.77 19.00 -10.27
C ALA A 197 3.04 19.97 -11.21
N ALA A 198 1.92 20.59 -10.75
CA ALA A 198 1.21 21.63 -11.49
C ALA A 198 2.04 22.93 -11.59
N MET A 199 2.67 23.36 -10.49
CA MET A 199 3.55 24.54 -10.49
C MET A 199 4.75 24.40 -11.44
N CYS A 200 5.25 23.17 -11.61
CA CYS A 200 6.30 22.86 -12.59
C CYS A 200 5.78 22.68 -14.02
N GLY A 201 4.47 22.52 -14.24
CA GLY A 201 3.87 22.35 -15.56
C GLY A 201 4.10 20.96 -16.17
N HIS A 202 4.44 19.95 -15.39
CA HIS A 202 4.84 18.62 -15.89
C HIS A 202 3.69 17.62 -15.98
N ILE A 203 2.50 17.90 -15.41
CA ILE A 203 1.35 16.99 -15.43
C ILE A 203 0.91 16.75 -16.87
N GLY A 204 0.68 15.49 -17.21
CA GLY A 204 0.27 15.06 -18.55
C GLY A 204 1.40 15.06 -19.58
N GLN A 205 2.66 15.17 -19.16
CA GLN A 205 3.84 14.93 -20.02
C GLN A 205 4.38 13.52 -19.79
N PRO A 206 4.85 12.82 -20.84
CA PRO A 206 5.51 11.53 -20.67
C PRO A 206 6.70 11.63 -19.71
N GLY A 207 6.72 10.81 -18.66
CA GLY A 207 7.77 10.84 -17.63
C GLY A 207 7.79 12.09 -16.73
N GLY A 208 6.70 12.86 -16.69
CA GLY A 208 6.53 14.04 -15.85
C GLY A 208 5.25 13.99 -15.02
N GLY A 209 5.11 14.91 -14.08
CA GLY A 209 3.91 15.07 -13.26
C GLY A 209 3.99 14.36 -11.91
N PHE A 210 3.03 13.52 -11.60
CA PHE A 210 2.98 12.78 -10.34
C PHE A 210 2.51 11.32 -10.59
N GLY A 211 2.86 10.44 -9.65
CA GLY A 211 2.43 9.05 -9.63
C GLY A 211 2.20 8.57 -8.21
N PHE A 212 1.02 7.98 -7.98
CA PHE A 212 0.66 7.38 -6.70
C PHE A 212 0.61 5.87 -6.87
N SER A 213 1.60 5.15 -6.38
CA SER A 213 1.67 3.71 -6.39
C SER A 213 1.29 3.05 -7.73
N TYR A 214 2.24 2.65 -8.52
CA TYR A 214 2.07 2.21 -9.91
C TYR A 214 1.20 0.97 -10.14
N HIS A 215 0.95 0.14 -9.13
CA HIS A 215 0.09 -1.02 -9.30
C HIS A 215 -1.38 -0.74 -8.95
N TYR A 216 -1.67 0.42 -8.36
CA TYR A 216 -3.02 0.92 -8.16
C TYR A 216 -3.33 2.05 -9.12
N SER A 217 -4.62 2.23 -9.44
CA SER A 217 -5.17 3.38 -10.17
C SER A 217 -4.53 3.68 -11.54
N ASN A 218 -4.24 2.66 -12.32
CA ASN A 218 -3.80 2.81 -13.72
C ASN A 218 -2.60 3.72 -13.92
N GLY A 219 -1.64 3.71 -13.01
CA GLY A 219 -0.43 4.54 -13.06
C GLY A 219 0.47 4.30 -14.27
N GLY A 220 -0.10 4.25 -15.47
CA GLY A 220 0.62 4.03 -16.72
C GLY A 220 0.76 2.56 -17.12
N ALA A 221 0.13 1.62 -16.41
CA ALA A 221 0.03 0.24 -16.88
C ALA A 221 -0.88 0.18 -18.11
N ALA A 222 -0.41 -0.47 -19.17
CA ALA A 222 -1.25 -0.74 -20.32
C ALA A 222 -2.40 -1.66 -19.90
N THR A 223 -3.63 -1.20 -20.04
CA THR A 223 -4.83 -1.99 -19.78
C THR A 223 -5.21 -2.78 -21.00
N SER A 224 -5.71 -3.99 -20.83
CA SER A 224 -6.38 -4.71 -21.92
C SER A 224 -7.81 -4.18 -22.07
N MET A 225 -8.42 -4.49 -23.22
CA MET A 225 -9.84 -4.19 -23.46
C MET A 225 -10.77 -5.25 -22.85
N ALA A 226 -10.24 -6.16 -22.06
CA ALA A 226 -11.01 -7.21 -21.42
C ALA A 226 -11.99 -6.66 -20.40
N PRO A 227 -13.21 -7.17 -20.32
CA PRO A 227 -14.17 -6.83 -19.29
C PRO A 227 -13.66 -7.18 -17.89
N ALA A 228 -14.20 -6.54 -16.87
CA ALA A 228 -14.00 -7.00 -15.50
C ALA A 228 -14.79 -8.30 -15.27
N LEU A 229 -14.20 -9.23 -14.50
CA LEU A 229 -14.98 -10.37 -14.00
C LEU A 229 -16.01 -9.88 -12.99
N GLY A 230 -17.22 -10.41 -13.09
CA GLY A 230 -18.26 -10.22 -12.10
C GLY A 230 -17.93 -10.91 -10.77
N GLY A 231 -18.79 -10.71 -9.79
CA GLY A 231 -18.75 -11.38 -8.48
C GLY A 231 -20.18 -11.62 -7.98
N ILE A 232 -20.31 -12.47 -6.96
CA ILE A 232 -21.56 -12.61 -6.23
C ILE A 232 -21.80 -11.29 -5.49
N SER A 233 -22.90 -10.63 -5.83
CA SER A 233 -23.26 -9.35 -5.21
C SER A 233 -24.61 -9.48 -4.54
N ALA A 234 -24.68 -9.06 -3.30
CA ALA A 234 -25.94 -8.89 -2.59
C ALA A 234 -26.83 -7.79 -3.19
N ASN A 235 -26.29 -7.00 -4.12
CA ASN A 235 -27.06 -5.99 -4.84
C ASN A 235 -27.46 -6.50 -6.23
N PRO A 236 -28.68 -7.00 -6.42
CA PRO A 236 -29.15 -7.50 -7.71
C PRO A 236 -29.23 -6.44 -8.81
N LYS A 237 -29.04 -5.16 -8.48
CA LYS A 237 -29.02 -4.04 -9.44
C LYS A 237 -27.61 -3.64 -9.87
N GLY A 238 -26.57 -4.34 -9.42
CA GLY A 238 -25.20 -4.22 -9.95
C GLY A 238 -24.57 -2.84 -9.84
N GLY A 239 -24.58 -2.24 -8.66
CA GLY A 239 -23.88 -0.97 -8.40
C GLY A 239 -22.85 -1.12 -7.29
N SER A 240 -21.79 -0.31 -7.33
CA SER A 240 -20.83 -0.15 -6.24
C SER A 240 -21.44 0.51 -4.98
N GLU A 241 -22.70 0.90 -5.04
CA GLU A 241 -23.50 1.33 -3.92
C GLU A 241 -24.02 0.10 -3.18
N GLY A 242 -23.13 -0.59 -2.49
CA GLY A 242 -23.44 -1.81 -1.76
C GLY A 242 -24.59 -1.61 -0.80
N LEU A 243 -25.44 -2.64 -0.65
CA LEU A 243 -26.39 -2.80 0.44
C LEU A 243 -27.59 -1.83 0.47
N SER A 244 -28.00 -1.25 -0.65
CA SER A 244 -29.21 -0.42 -0.72
C SER A 244 -30.52 -1.16 -0.42
N TRP A 245 -30.50 -2.49 -0.34
CA TRP A 245 -31.67 -3.32 -0.03
C TRP A 245 -31.93 -3.50 1.48
N VAL A 246 -30.96 -3.16 2.35
CA VAL A 246 -31.12 -3.26 3.81
C VAL A 246 -31.67 -1.95 4.43
N GLY A 247 -32.05 -0.99 3.60
CA GLY A 247 -32.59 0.30 4.04
C GLY A 247 -31.53 1.37 4.25
N GLU A 248 -31.97 2.61 4.38
CA GLU A 248 -31.12 3.81 4.50
C GLU A 248 -30.24 3.86 5.78
N SER A 249 -30.29 2.83 6.62
CA SER A 249 -29.70 2.83 7.96
C SER A 249 -28.29 2.27 8.06
N LEU A 250 -27.70 1.72 6.98
CA LEU A 250 -26.33 1.23 7.04
C LEU A 250 -25.34 2.37 6.79
N ALA A 251 -24.90 2.97 7.87
CA ALA A 251 -23.78 3.89 7.82
C ALA A 251 -22.48 3.16 7.43
N THR A 252 -21.77 3.68 6.44
CA THR A 252 -20.39 3.26 6.18
C THR A 252 -19.51 3.80 7.30
N ILE A 253 -19.00 2.91 8.15
CA ILE A 253 -18.04 3.30 9.19
C ILE A 253 -16.64 3.28 8.59
N PRO A 254 -15.88 4.38 8.60
CA PRO A 254 -14.50 4.40 8.17
C PRO A 254 -13.65 3.41 8.98
N LEU A 255 -12.73 2.70 8.34
CA LEU A 255 -11.93 1.67 8.99
C LEU A 255 -11.14 2.21 10.19
N ALA A 256 -10.57 3.41 10.11
CA ALA A 256 -9.90 4.07 11.22
C ALA A 256 -10.84 4.51 12.37
N ARG A 257 -12.15 4.23 12.27
CA ARG A 257 -13.14 4.48 13.31
C ARG A 257 -13.80 3.20 13.84
N PHE A 258 -13.26 2.06 13.43
CA PHE A 258 -13.75 0.75 13.82
C PHE A 258 -13.76 0.56 15.36
N THR A 259 -12.62 0.75 16.01
CA THR A 259 -12.48 0.66 17.47
C THR A 259 -13.39 1.67 18.18
N ASP A 260 -13.40 2.93 17.73
CA ASP A 260 -14.24 4.00 18.30
C ASP A 260 -15.74 3.68 18.14
N CYS A 261 -16.14 3.06 17.03
CA CYS A 261 -17.53 2.66 16.80
C CYS A 261 -18.02 1.64 17.84
N PHE A 262 -17.21 0.63 18.13
CA PHE A 262 -17.58 -0.38 19.12
C PHE A 262 -17.62 0.17 20.55
N LEU A 263 -16.69 1.07 20.88
CA LEU A 263 -16.59 1.64 22.22
C LEU A 263 -17.66 2.71 22.50
N ASN A 264 -18.20 3.36 21.47
CA ASN A 264 -19.06 4.53 21.61
C ASN A 264 -20.34 4.44 20.75
N PRO A 265 -21.23 3.43 20.95
CA PRO A 265 -22.50 3.38 20.24
C PRO A 265 -23.30 4.68 20.42
N GLY A 266 -23.94 5.16 19.35
CA GLY A 266 -24.72 6.40 19.34
C GLY A 266 -23.91 7.68 19.19
N LYS A 267 -22.57 7.64 19.24
CA LYS A 267 -21.72 8.80 18.96
C LYS A 267 -21.83 9.19 17.49
N THR A 268 -21.94 10.49 17.23
CA THR A 268 -21.95 11.04 15.87
C THR A 268 -20.60 11.65 15.55
N ILE A 269 -20.06 11.30 14.38
CA ILE A 269 -18.80 11.82 13.85
C ILE A 269 -19.02 12.56 12.53
N ASP A 270 -18.08 13.44 12.19
CA ASP A 270 -17.96 14.02 10.84
C ASP A 270 -17.10 13.12 9.94
N TYR A 271 -17.57 12.88 8.73
CA TYR A 271 -16.83 12.12 7.72
C TYR A 271 -17.21 12.55 6.31
N ASN A 272 -16.25 13.05 5.55
CA ASN A 272 -16.40 13.43 4.12
C ASN A 272 -17.64 14.28 3.84
N GLY A 273 -17.87 15.30 4.67
CA GLY A 273 -19.02 16.20 4.55
C GLY A 273 -20.35 15.64 5.05
N LYS A 274 -20.35 14.45 5.64
CA LYS A 274 -21.52 13.80 6.22
C LYS A 274 -21.35 13.64 7.72
N LYS A 275 -22.48 13.47 8.42
CA LYS A 275 -22.51 13.03 9.82
C LYS A 275 -22.90 11.56 9.86
N ILE A 276 -22.12 10.77 10.59
CA ILE A 276 -22.35 9.34 10.78
C ILE A 276 -22.56 9.08 12.25
N THR A 277 -23.68 8.43 12.60
CA THR A 277 -23.94 7.98 13.97
C THR A 277 -23.60 6.50 14.06
N TYR A 278 -22.79 6.13 15.03
CA TYR A 278 -22.37 4.75 15.24
C TYR A 278 -23.55 3.86 15.66
N PRO A 279 -23.77 2.73 15.01
CA PRO A 279 -24.73 1.74 15.47
C PRO A 279 -24.22 1.02 16.74
N ASP A 280 -25.13 0.36 17.46
CA ASP A 280 -24.79 -0.61 18.50
C ASP A 280 -24.52 -1.97 17.84
N ILE A 281 -23.26 -2.34 17.74
CA ILE A 281 -22.81 -3.58 17.10
C ILE A 281 -22.88 -4.71 18.12
N ARG A 282 -23.76 -5.70 17.89
CA ARG A 282 -23.94 -6.85 18.77
C ARG A 282 -23.33 -8.14 18.23
N LEU A 283 -23.22 -8.28 16.90
CA LEU A 283 -22.59 -9.41 16.23
C LEU A 283 -21.59 -8.92 15.18
N VAL A 284 -20.42 -9.53 15.19
CA VAL A 284 -19.39 -9.33 14.17
C VAL A 284 -19.16 -10.63 13.43
N PHE A 285 -19.25 -10.59 12.11
CA PHE A 285 -18.82 -11.68 11.23
C PHE A 285 -17.60 -11.20 10.45
N TRP A 286 -16.43 -11.72 10.78
CA TRP A 286 -15.17 -11.35 10.15
C TRP A 286 -14.73 -12.44 9.18
N SER A 287 -14.82 -12.16 7.89
CA SER A 287 -14.46 -13.11 6.84
C SER A 287 -13.17 -12.65 6.16
N GLY A 288 -12.07 -13.35 6.45
CA GLY A 288 -10.73 -12.96 6.02
C GLY A 288 -10.22 -11.68 6.69
N GLY A 289 -8.94 -11.48 6.65
CA GLY A 289 -8.27 -10.36 7.33
C GLY A 289 -7.96 -10.66 8.80
N ASN A 290 -7.07 -9.85 9.39
CA ASN A 290 -6.58 -10.05 10.75
C ASN A 290 -6.51 -8.71 11.48
N PRO A 291 -7.63 -8.20 12.03
CA PRO A 291 -7.68 -6.88 12.69
C PRO A 291 -6.64 -6.74 13.81
N PHE A 292 -6.33 -7.79 14.56
CA PHE A 292 -5.28 -7.74 15.58
C PHE A 292 -3.85 -7.56 15.04
N ALA A 293 -3.65 -7.63 13.74
CA ALA A 293 -2.39 -7.30 13.07
C ALA A 293 -2.53 -6.17 12.03
N GLN A 294 -3.72 -5.54 11.93
CA GLN A 294 -4.01 -4.52 10.92
C GLN A 294 -4.55 -3.22 11.50
N GLN A 295 -5.27 -3.27 12.65
CA GLN A 295 -5.79 -2.08 13.33
C GLN A 295 -4.78 -1.54 14.33
N GLU A 296 -4.71 -0.24 14.42
CA GLU A 296 -3.90 0.48 15.39
C GLU A 296 -4.44 0.29 16.81
N ASP A 297 -3.61 0.55 17.82
CA ASP A 297 -3.93 0.45 19.24
C ASP A 297 -4.58 -0.88 19.62
N THR A 298 -3.79 -1.95 19.61
CA THR A 298 -4.27 -3.31 19.94
C THR A 298 -4.94 -3.37 21.32
N ASN A 299 -4.50 -2.56 22.29
CA ASN A 299 -5.13 -2.52 23.61
C ASN A 299 -6.53 -1.88 23.56
N GLY A 300 -6.72 -0.81 22.80
CA GLY A 300 -8.03 -0.25 22.49
C GLY A 300 -8.91 -1.25 21.74
N LEU A 301 -8.31 -2.01 20.80
CA LEU A 301 -9.02 -3.04 20.06
C LEU A 301 -9.49 -4.19 20.96
N ILE A 302 -8.68 -4.65 21.93
CA ILE A 302 -9.10 -5.68 22.91
C ILE A 302 -10.34 -5.23 23.68
N LYS A 303 -10.39 -3.98 24.14
CA LYS A 303 -11.60 -3.42 24.77
C LYS A 303 -12.80 -3.42 23.83
N ALA A 304 -12.59 -2.98 22.61
CA ALA A 304 -13.63 -2.90 21.59
C ALA A 304 -14.17 -4.28 21.22
N TRP A 305 -13.29 -5.27 21.13
CA TRP A 305 -13.63 -6.65 20.76
C TRP A 305 -14.49 -7.36 21.80
N LYS A 306 -14.42 -6.94 23.05
CA LYS A 306 -15.27 -7.45 24.16
C LYS A 306 -16.70 -6.85 24.17
N ARG A 307 -17.01 -5.90 23.29
CA ARG A 307 -18.32 -5.21 23.27
C ARG A 307 -19.42 -5.98 22.53
N PRO A 308 -19.19 -6.55 21.34
CA PRO A 308 -20.18 -7.40 20.69
C PRO A 308 -20.53 -8.62 21.55
N GLU A 309 -21.76 -9.07 21.44
CA GLU A 309 -22.23 -10.29 22.13
C GLU A 309 -21.62 -11.56 21.50
N THR A 310 -21.33 -11.49 20.20
CA THR A 310 -20.78 -12.62 19.45
C THR A 310 -19.85 -12.12 18.36
N THR A 311 -18.66 -12.73 18.30
CA THR A 311 -17.69 -12.52 17.24
C THR A 311 -17.41 -13.83 16.52
N ILE A 312 -17.65 -13.85 15.22
CA ILE A 312 -17.39 -15.00 14.33
C ILE A 312 -16.22 -14.63 13.42
N VAL A 313 -15.22 -15.48 13.34
CA VAL A 313 -14.10 -15.32 12.41
C VAL A 313 -14.05 -16.51 11.46
N CYS A 314 -13.98 -16.22 10.17
CA CYS A 314 -13.79 -17.19 9.11
C CYS A 314 -12.39 -16.98 8.51
N ASP A 315 -11.47 -17.92 8.72
CA ASP A 315 -10.09 -17.80 8.25
C ASP A 315 -9.47 -19.17 7.94
N THR A 316 -8.40 -19.17 7.18
CA THR A 316 -7.68 -20.38 6.74
C THR A 316 -6.67 -20.88 7.77
N VAL A 317 -6.31 -20.08 8.76
CA VAL A 317 -5.33 -20.38 9.81
C VAL A 317 -5.72 -19.67 11.12
N TRP A 318 -5.13 -20.12 12.23
CA TRP A 318 -5.34 -19.53 13.56
C TRP A 318 -4.62 -18.16 13.67
N THR A 319 -5.16 -17.15 13.02
CA THR A 319 -4.70 -15.76 13.18
C THR A 319 -4.94 -15.25 14.59
N ALA A 320 -4.29 -14.14 14.97
CA ALA A 320 -4.56 -13.50 16.25
C ALA A 320 -6.06 -13.17 16.41
N SER A 321 -6.72 -12.73 15.34
CA SER A 321 -8.17 -12.44 15.36
C SER A 321 -9.03 -13.68 15.57
N ALA A 322 -8.67 -14.82 14.97
CA ALA A 322 -9.37 -16.08 15.21
C ALA A 322 -9.25 -16.56 16.67
N ARG A 323 -8.10 -16.28 17.33
CA ARG A 323 -7.88 -16.60 18.73
C ARG A 323 -8.73 -15.79 19.71
N PHE A 324 -9.21 -14.63 19.30
CA PHE A 324 -10.09 -13.75 20.09
C PHE A 324 -11.57 -13.86 19.68
N ALA A 325 -11.92 -14.82 18.81
CA ALA A 325 -13.30 -15.04 18.39
C ALA A 325 -14.05 -16.01 19.32
N ASP A 326 -15.38 -15.85 19.41
CA ASP A 326 -16.26 -16.80 20.08
C ASP A 326 -16.51 -18.04 19.22
N ILE A 327 -16.57 -17.85 17.89
CA ILE A 327 -16.80 -18.91 16.91
C ILE A 327 -15.77 -18.76 15.79
N VAL A 328 -15.09 -19.86 15.46
CA VAL A 328 -14.16 -19.91 14.33
C VAL A 328 -14.69 -20.89 13.30
N LEU A 329 -14.83 -20.42 12.05
CA LEU A 329 -15.21 -21.22 10.91
C LEU A 329 -13.99 -21.44 10.02
N PRO A 330 -13.49 -22.69 9.87
CA PRO A 330 -12.31 -22.95 9.06
C PRO A 330 -12.64 -22.80 7.57
N ALA A 331 -11.90 -21.92 6.89
CA ALA A 331 -12.06 -21.65 5.46
C ALA A 331 -11.00 -22.38 4.63
N CYS A 332 -11.37 -22.78 3.42
CA CYS A 332 -10.44 -23.32 2.43
C CYS A 332 -9.43 -22.26 1.96
N THR A 333 -8.19 -22.69 1.78
CA THR A 333 -7.20 -21.93 1.02
C THR A 333 -7.57 -21.91 -0.48
N SER A 334 -6.89 -21.08 -1.27
CA SER A 334 -7.08 -21.05 -2.73
C SER A 334 -6.68 -22.35 -3.43
N LEU A 335 -5.92 -23.24 -2.78
CA LEU A 335 -5.54 -24.54 -3.34
C LEU A 335 -6.61 -25.61 -3.13
N GLU A 336 -7.50 -25.41 -2.16
CA GLU A 336 -8.51 -26.37 -1.71
C GLU A 336 -9.89 -26.16 -2.34
N ARG A 337 -10.04 -25.14 -3.16
CA ARG A 337 -11.32 -24.75 -3.79
C ARG A 337 -11.15 -24.38 -5.26
N VAL A 338 -12.26 -24.28 -5.97
CA VAL A 338 -12.32 -23.73 -7.32
C VAL A 338 -12.64 -22.23 -7.27
N ASP A 339 -12.12 -21.48 -8.23
CA ASP A 339 -12.42 -20.07 -8.38
C ASP A 339 -12.04 -19.56 -9.78
N ILE A 340 -12.25 -18.29 -10.05
CA ILE A 340 -11.77 -17.58 -11.23
C ILE A 340 -11.20 -16.23 -10.81
N THR A 341 -10.09 -15.82 -11.41
CA THR A 341 -9.48 -14.53 -11.12
C THR A 341 -8.95 -13.87 -12.39
N SER A 342 -8.76 -12.56 -12.33
CA SER A 342 -8.03 -11.80 -13.36
C SER A 342 -6.55 -11.68 -13.00
N ILE A 343 -5.69 -11.58 -14.00
CA ILE A 343 -4.26 -11.34 -13.86
C ILE A 343 -3.87 -9.96 -14.38
N GLY A 344 -2.72 -9.47 -13.92
CA GLY A 344 -2.22 -8.15 -14.28
C GLY A 344 -2.83 -7.03 -13.44
N SER A 345 -3.45 -7.34 -12.30
CA SER A 345 -4.08 -6.39 -11.41
C SER A 345 -5.03 -5.44 -12.19
N TYR A 346 -4.84 -4.15 -12.11
CA TYR A 346 -5.69 -3.17 -12.82
C TYR A 346 -5.53 -3.15 -14.35
N SER A 347 -4.52 -3.84 -14.90
CA SER A 347 -4.38 -3.98 -16.36
C SER A 347 -5.26 -5.07 -16.96
N ASN A 348 -5.81 -5.97 -16.16
CA ASN A 348 -6.71 -7.06 -16.55
C ASN A 348 -6.21 -7.82 -17.80
N LEU A 349 -4.97 -8.32 -17.73
CA LEU A 349 -4.30 -8.95 -18.89
C LEU A 349 -4.86 -10.32 -19.26
N GLY A 350 -5.64 -10.93 -18.41
CA GLY A 350 -6.22 -12.25 -18.64
C GLY A 350 -7.06 -12.75 -17.48
N TYR A 351 -7.68 -13.91 -17.68
CA TYR A 351 -8.34 -14.67 -16.62
C TYR A 351 -7.64 -16.00 -16.39
N VAL A 352 -7.67 -16.48 -15.16
CA VAL A 352 -7.13 -17.77 -14.74
C VAL A 352 -8.23 -18.60 -14.11
N ALA A 353 -8.36 -19.84 -14.56
CA ALA A 353 -9.16 -20.85 -13.92
C ALA A 353 -8.38 -21.37 -12.69
N MET A 354 -8.86 -21.03 -11.51
CA MET A 354 -8.28 -21.52 -10.26
C MET A 354 -8.88 -22.89 -9.97
N GLN A 355 -8.22 -23.93 -10.46
CA GLN A 355 -8.65 -25.31 -10.25
C GLN A 355 -8.22 -25.78 -8.87
N GLN A 356 -9.07 -26.55 -8.21
CA GLN A 356 -8.72 -27.20 -6.95
C GLN A 356 -7.50 -28.12 -7.13
N ALA A 357 -6.47 -27.91 -6.33
CA ALA A 357 -5.21 -28.65 -6.39
C ALA A 357 -5.12 -29.77 -5.34
N ILE A 358 -5.76 -29.58 -4.20
CA ILE A 358 -5.82 -30.53 -3.08
C ILE A 358 -7.23 -30.57 -2.50
N GLU A 359 -7.59 -31.65 -1.85
CA GLU A 359 -8.85 -31.74 -1.10
C GLU A 359 -8.82 -30.79 0.11
N PRO A 360 -9.99 -30.25 0.52
CA PRO A 360 -10.11 -29.46 1.74
C PRO A 360 -9.49 -30.19 2.93
N GLN A 361 -8.67 -29.49 3.69
CA GLN A 361 -7.99 -30.07 4.84
C GLN A 361 -8.85 -29.92 6.09
N TYR A 362 -8.87 -30.97 6.91
CA TYR A 362 -9.65 -31.00 8.15
C TYR A 362 -11.14 -30.72 7.92
N GLU A 363 -11.70 -29.75 8.61
CA GLU A 363 -13.11 -29.34 8.54
C GLU A 363 -13.29 -28.04 7.72
N SER A 364 -12.30 -27.69 6.88
CA SER A 364 -12.38 -26.48 6.08
C SER A 364 -13.40 -26.59 4.94
N HIS A 365 -14.11 -25.50 4.71
CA HIS A 365 -15.06 -25.35 3.62
C HIS A 365 -14.79 -24.04 2.87
N SER A 366 -15.23 -23.96 1.60
CA SER A 366 -15.16 -22.70 0.88
C SER A 366 -16.06 -21.64 1.52
N ASP A 367 -15.69 -20.36 1.39
CA ASP A 367 -16.51 -19.25 1.87
C ASP A 367 -17.93 -19.30 1.28
N PHE A 368 -18.06 -19.69 -0.01
CA PHE A 368 -19.36 -19.84 -0.66
C PHE A 368 -20.21 -20.92 0.04
N TRP A 369 -19.62 -22.07 0.35
CA TRP A 369 -20.33 -23.15 1.07
C TRP A 369 -20.78 -22.68 2.47
N ILE A 370 -19.89 -21.99 3.21
CA ILE A 370 -20.20 -21.45 4.55
C ILE A 370 -21.40 -20.49 4.47
N TYR A 371 -21.37 -19.55 3.55
CA TYR A 371 -22.47 -18.60 3.40
C TYR A 371 -23.76 -19.23 2.87
N ARG A 372 -23.67 -20.23 2.02
CA ARG A 372 -24.83 -21.00 1.57
C ARG A 372 -25.51 -21.72 2.74
N GLU A 373 -24.75 -22.42 3.58
CA GLU A 373 -25.33 -23.11 4.74
C GLU A 373 -25.92 -22.13 5.77
N LEU A 374 -25.30 -20.97 5.98
CA LEU A 374 -25.88 -19.90 6.79
C LEU A 374 -27.18 -19.37 6.17
N SER A 375 -27.19 -19.05 4.90
CA SER A 375 -28.38 -18.54 4.19
C SER A 375 -29.53 -19.54 4.19
N LYS A 376 -29.22 -20.85 4.10
CA LYS A 376 -30.20 -21.93 4.22
C LYS A 376 -30.84 -21.98 5.60
N LYS A 377 -30.04 -21.89 6.65
CA LYS A 377 -30.55 -21.81 8.04
C LYS A 377 -31.37 -20.55 8.30
N MET A 378 -31.06 -19.45 7.63
CA MET A 378 -31.76 -18.18 7.71
C MET A 378 -32.96 -18.07 6.75
N GLY A 379 -33.19 -19.05 5.87
CA GLY A 379 -34.34 -19.13 4.98
C GLY A 379 -34.25 -18.34 3.68
N PHE A 380 -33.06 -17.94 3.23
CA PHE A 380 -32.85 -17.20 1.96
C PHE A 380 -31.77 -17.81 1.04
N GLU A 381 -31.56 -19.13 1.13
CA GLU A 381 -30.57 -19.83 0.28
C GLU A 381 -30.79 -19.57 -1.23
N LYS A 382 -32.04 -19.56 -1.67
CA LYS A 382 -32.36 -19.36 -3.09
C LYS A 382 -32.00 -17.96 -3.57
N GLU A 383 -32.21 -16.96 -2.75
CA GLU A 383 -31.86 -15.56 -3.05
C GLU A 383 -30.35 -15.37 -3.07
N PHE A 384 -29.60 -16.06 -2.21
CA PHE A 384 -28.16 -15.99 -2.16
C PHE A 384 -27.51 -16.75 -3.33
N THR A 385 -27.94 -17.99 -3.56
CA THR A 385 -27.31 -18.86 -4.57
C THR A 385 -27.87 -18.70 -5.97
N GLU A 386 -29.08 -18.16 -6.12
CA GLU A 386 -29.87 -18.18 -7.37
C GLU A 386 -30.01 -19.59 -7.97
N GLY A 387 -29.87 -20.63 -7.12
CA GLY A 387 -29.90 -22.03 -7.52
C GLY A 387 -28.60 -22.54 -8.15
N LEU A 388 -27.51 -21.76 -8.07
CA LEU A 388 -26.20 -22.17 -8.60
C LEU A 388 -25.28 -22.65 -7.48
N ASP A 389 -24.43 -23.59 -7.84
CA ASP A 389 -23.23 -23.95 -7.09
C ASP A 389 -22.03 -23.07 -7.47
N GLU A 390 -20.86 -23.32 -6.89
CA GLU A 390 -19.64 -22.58 -7.16
C GLU A 390 -19.26 -22.59 -8.65
N MET A 391 -19.29 -23.73 -9.30
CA MET A 391 -18.98 -23.85 -10.72
C MET A 391 -20.00 -23.12 -11.59
N GLY A 392 -21.27 -23.14 -11.20
CA GLY A 392 -22.34 -22.39 -11.88
C GLY A 392 -22.10 -20.89 -11.83
N TRP A 393 -21.65 -20.36 -10.68
CA TRP A 393 -21.26 -18.95 -10.53
C TRP A 393 -20.03 -18.60 -11.36
N ILE A 394 -18.96 -19.40 -11.29
CA ILE A 394 -17.72 -19.21 -12.06
C ILE A 394 -18.02 -19.18 -13.56
N ARG A 395 -18.84 -20.12 -14.05
CA ARG A 395 -19.30 -20.17 -15.44
C ARG A 395 -20.06 -18.90 -15.81
N ARG A 396 -20.99 -18.47 -14.98
CA ARG A 396 -21.79 -17.25 -15.20
C ARG A 396 -20.89 -16.01 -15.31
N PHE A 397 -19.90 -15.84 -14.43
CA PHE A 397 -18.96 -14.72 -14.49
C PHE A 397 -18.17 -14.72 -15.78
N TYR A 398 -17.65 -15.87 -16.18
CA TYR A 398 -16.89 -16.01 -17.42
C TYR A 398 -17.75 -15.73 -18.66
N GLU A 399 -18.95 -16.33 -18.76
CA GLU A 399 -19.84 -16.16 -19.90
C GLU A 399 -20.36 -14.71 -20.03
N ASN A 400 -20.62 -14.03 -18.92
CA ASN A 400 -20.98 -12.62 -18.93
C ASN A 400 -19.81 -11.75 -19.44
N ALA A 401 -18.60 -12.00 -18.95
CA ALA A 401 -17.40 -11.34 -19.46
C ALA A 401 -17.17 -11.65 -20.96
N ALA A 402 -17.42 -12.88 -21.42
CA ALA A 402 -17.30 -13.26 -22.82
C ALA A 402 -18.33 -12.53 -23.71
N LYS A 403 -19.56 -12.33 -23.23
CA LYS A 403 -20.58 -11.54 -23.94
C LYS A 403 -20.14 -10.08 -24.10
N GLU A 404 -19.62 -9.47 -23.03
CA GLU A 404 -19.13 -8.08 -23.06
C GLU A 404 -17.87 -7.96 -23.91
N ALA A 405 -16.93 -8.91 -23.82
CA ALA A 405 -15.73 -8.96 -24.66
C ALA A 405 -16.09 -8.94 -26.15
N ARG A 406 -17.10 -9.72 -26.56
CA ARG A 406 -17.58 -9.75 -27.95
C ARG A 406 -18.12 -8.40 -28.42
N VAL A 407 -18.82 -7.65 -27.57
CA VAL A 407 -19.27 -6.29 -27.86
C VAL A 407 -18.08 -5.36 -28.14
N ASN A 408 -16.96 -5.59 -27.45
CA ASN A 408 -15.70 -4.86 -27.62
C ASN A 408 -14.79 -5.43 -28.73
N GLY A 409 -15.29 -6.37 -29.54
CA GLY A 409 -14.54 -6.97 -30.63
C GLY A 409 -13.48 -7.98 -30.20
N LEU A 410 -13.57 -8.49 -28.99
CA LEU A 410 -12.69 -9.54 -28.47
C LEU A 410 -13.41 -10.90 -28.49
N GLU A 411 -12.74 -11.91 -29.02
CA GLU A 411 -13.22 -13.28 -28.95
C GLU A 411 -12.56 -14.01 -27.77
N MET A 412 -13.37 -14.73 -27.02
CA MET A 412 -12.94 -15.58 -25.92
C MET A 412 -13.27 -17.04 -26.26
N PRO A 413 -12.46 -18.02 -25.82
CA PRO A 413 -12.78 -19.43 -25.95
C PRO A 413 -14.08 -19.77 -25.20
N SER A 414 -14.66 -20.94 -25.49
CA SER A 414 -15.74 -21.46 -24.66
C SER A 414 -15.31 -21.64 -23.21
N PHE A 415 -16.27 -21.72 -22.29
CA PHE A 415 -15.93 -21.92 -20.88
C PHE A 415 -15.16 -23.24 -20.67
N GLU A 416 -15.55 -24.31 -21.39
CA GLU A 416 -14.91 -25.61 -21.33
C GLU A 416 -13.45 -25.56 -21.81
N GLU A 417 -13.18 -24.88 -22.91
CA GLU A 417 -11.82 -24.68 -23.42
C GLU A 417 -10.95 -23.84 -22.49
N PHE A 418 -11.53 -22.74 -21.92
CA PHE A 418 -10.87 -21.92 -20.92
C PHE A 418 -10.53 -22.72 -19.69
N TRP A 419 -11.50 -23.46 -19.13
CA TRP A 419 -11.31 -24.22 -17.91
C TRP A 419 -10.29 -25.33 -18.09
N ALA A 420 -10.33 -26.05 -19.21
CA ALA A 420 -9.36 -27.08 -19.55
C ALA A 420 -7.94 -26.53 -19.77
N ARG A 421 -7.84 -25.36 -20.41
CA ARG A 421 -6.56 -24.69 -20.66
C ARG A 421 -5.97 -24.05 -19.42
N GLY A 422 -6.79 -23.63 -18.46
CA GLY A 422 -6.43 -22.98 -17.22
C GLY A 422 -6.33 -21.45 -17.30
N TYR A 423 -6.28 -20.85 -18.48
CA TYR A 423 -6.19 -19.39 -18.62
C TYR A 423 -6.62 -18.90 -20.00
N VAL A 424 -6.93 -17.59 -20.06
CA VAL A 424 -7.04 -16.81 -21.29
C VAL A 424 -6.29 -15.50 -21.14
N LEU A 425 -5.53 -15.10 -22.17
CA LEU A 425 -4.83 -13.82 -22.21
C LEU A 425 -5.45 -12.91 -23.26
N PHE A 426 -5.53 -11.64 -22.96
CA PHE A 426 -6.08 -10.63 -23.84
C PHE A 426 -4.99 -9.81 -24.52
N PRO A 427 -5.19 -9.40 -25.78
CA PRO A 427 -4.27 -8.50 -26.43
C PRO A 427 -4.28 -7.15 -25.71
N VAL A 428 -3.08 -6.59 -25.56
CA VAL A 428 -2.91 -5.22 -25.08
C VAL A 428 -2.86 -4.31 -26.29
N ASP A 429 -3.70 -3.28 -26.31
CA ASP A 429 -3.69 -2.27 -27.34
C ASP A 429 -2.30 -1.60 -27.42
N GLN A 430 -1.77 -1.45 -28.63
CA GLN A 430 -0.49 -0.76 -28.86
C GLN A 430 -0.58 0.73 -28.46
N ASP A 431 -1.74 1.34 -28.62
CA ASP A 431 -1.98 2.72 -28.18
C ASP A 431 -2.06 2.80 -26.64
N ALA A 432 -2.57 1.77 -25.96
CA ALA A 432 -2.52 1.67 -24.51
C ALA A 432 -1.07 1.64 -23.96
N ARG A 433 -0.13 1.09 -24.72
CA ARG A 433 1.31 1.14 -24.37
C ARG A 433 1.92 2.54 -24.45
N ARG A 434 1.28 3.44 -25.18
CA ARG A 434 1.67 4.86 -25.31
C ARG A 434 0.83 5.76 -24.42
N TYR A 435 -0.04 5.16 -23.59
CA TYR A 435 -0.87 5.91 -22.67
C TYR A 435 -0.02 6.77 -21.76
N ASN A 436 -0.38 8.03 -21.68
CA ASN A 436 0.23 9.00 -20.79
C ASN A 436 -0.84 9.52 -19.82
N TYR A 437 -0.66 9.26 -18.54
CA TYR A 437 -1.62 9.66 -17.51
C TYR A 437 -1.89 11.17 -17.58
N LEU A 438 -3.15 11.56 -17.65
CA LEU A 438 -3.61 12.94 -17.84
C LEU A 438 -3.12 13.63 -19.15
N GLY A 439 -2.63 12.87 -20.12
CA GLY A 439 -2.20 13.42 -21.41
C GLY A 439 -3.37 14.05 -22.19
N ASP A 440 -4.53 13.44 -22.15
CA ASP A 440 -5.75 13.94 -22.82
C ASP A 440 -6.27 15.22 -22.15
N PHE A 441 -6.30 15.26 -20.82
CA PHE A 441 -6.59 16.47 -20.06
C PHE A 441 -5.63 17.62 -20.44
N ARG A 442 -4.31 17.34 -20.49
CA ARG A 442 -3.32 18.33 -20.90
C ARG A 442 -3.54 18.83 -22.33
N ARG A 443 -3.91 17.94 -23.24
CA ARG A 443 -4.18 18.27 -24.65
C ARG A 443 -5.37 19.21 -24.76
N ASN A 444 -6.47 18.86 -24.13
CA ASN A 444 -7.68 19.70 -24.11
C ASN A 444 -8.50 19.47 -22.82
N PRO A 445 -8.36 20.33 -21.80
CA PRO A 445 -9.05 20.19 -20.52
C PRO A 445 -10.57 20.46 -20.59
N ILE A 446 -11.06 21.03 -21.69
CA ILE A 446 -12.50 21.28 -21.89
C ILE A 446 -13.17 19.99 -22.39
N VAL A 447 -12.53 19.30 -23.33
CA VAL A 447 -13.05 18.05 -23.91
C VAL A 447 -12.82 16.87 -22.95
N ASN A 448 -11.71 16.87 -22.23
CA ASN A 448 -11.32 15.83 -21.27
C ASN A 448 -11.16 16.43 -19.86
N PRO A 449 -12.26 16.89 -19.23
CA PRO A 449 -12.19 17.46 -17.88
C PRO A 449 -11.84 16.38 -16.85
N LEU A 450 -11.28 16.81 -15.72
CA LEU A 450 -11.12 15.95 -14.55
C LEU A 450 -12.47 15.71 -13.86
N GLY A 451 -12.57 14.66 -13.06
CA GLY A 451 -13.76 14.36 -12.23
C GLY A 451 -13.95 15.28 -11.02
N THR A 452 -13.28 16.44 -10.98
CA THR A 452 -13.43 17.47 -9.95
C THR A 452 -14.62 18.38 -10.28
N GLU A 453 -15.16 19.12 -9.32
CA GLU A 453 -16.28 20.06 -9.54
C GLU A 453 -15.96 21.12 -10.60
N SER A 454 -14.71 21.58 -10.66
CA SER A 454 -14.23 22.55 -11.65
C SER A 454 -13.86 21.95 -13.00
N GLY A 455 -13.77 20.62 -13.11
CA GLY A 455 -13.19 19.93 -14.26
C GLY A 455 -11.67 20.14 -14.39
N LYS A 456 -11.02 20.81 -13.44
CA LYS A 456 -9.61 21.15 -13.41
C LYS A 456 -8.92 20.63 -12.14
N ILE A 457 -7.62 20.82 -12.05
CA ILE A 457 -6.85 20.57 -10.83
C ILE A 457 -7.25 21.61 -9.78
N GLU A 458 -7.85 21.17 -8.68
CA GLU A 458 -8.26 22.04 -7.59
C GLU A 458 -7.13 22.16 -6.57
N ILE A 459 -6.36 23.25 -6.67
CA ILE A 459 -5.35 23.62 -5.66
C ILE A 459 -6.03 24.14 -4.40
N PHE A 460 -7.22 24.72 -4.56
CA PHE A 460 -8.14 25.05 -3.49
C PHE A 460 -9.51 24.44 -3.82
N SER A 461 -10.05 23.64 -2.89
CA SER A 461 -11.34 22.99 -3.05
C SER A 461 -12.45 23.72 -2.29
N LYS A 462 -13.42 24.27 -3.00
CA LYS A 462 -14.62 24.89 -2.40
C LYS A 462 -15.46 23.87 -1.66
N LYS A 463 -15.46 22.63 -2.11
CA LYS A 463 -16.17 21.54 -1.46
C LYS A 463 -15.61 21.25 -0.07
N ILE A 464 -14.29 21.13 0.06
CA ILE A 464 -13.64 20.94 1.37
C ILE A 464 -13.81 22.19 2.23
N GLU A 465 -13.70 23.40 1.67
CA GLU A 465 -13.98 24.66 2.38
C GLU A 465 -15.38 24.65 3.04
N SER A 466 -16.38 24.12 2.32
CA SER A 466 -17.76 24.06 2.80
C SER A 466 -17.96 23.15 4.02
N TYR A 467 -17.09 22.17 4.23
CA TYR A 467 -17.13 21.26 5.38
C TYR A 467 -16.65 21.92 6.67
N LYS A 468 -15.86 22.97 6.59
CA LYS A 468 -15.31 23.73 7.73
C LYS A 468 -14.55 22.85 8.71
N TYR A 469 -13.80 21.88 8.20
CA TYR A 469 -12.97 21.00 9.02
C TYR A 469 -11.71 21.74 9.48
N ASP A 470 -11.42 21.63 10.77
CA ASP A 470 -10.22 22.19 11.41
C ASP A 470 -8.95 21.38 11.13
N ASP A 471 -9.13 20.10 10.80
CA ASP A 471 -8.07 19.11 10.54
C ASP A 471 -7.84 18.81 9.05
N CYS A 472 -8.59 19.46 8.15
CA CYS A 472 -8.40 19.38 6.70
C CYS A 472 -8.80 20.69 6.01
N PRO A 473 -7.90 21.68 5.92
CA PRO A 473 -8.12 22.93 5.18
C PRO A 473 -8.38 22.74 3.70
N ALA A 474 -8.93 23.76 3.05
CA ALA A 474 -9.35 23.71 1.64
C ALA A 474 -8.20 23.76 0.61
N HIS A 475 -6.96 23.80 1.04
CA HIS A 475 -5.74 23.71 0.23
C HIS A 475 -4.66 22.98 1.04
N PRO A 476 -3.60 22.45 0.41
CA PRO A 476 -2.49 21.85 1.14
C PRO A 476 -1.94 22.79 2.22
N THR A 477 -1.86 22.27 3.44
CA THR A 477 -1.45 23.01 4.62
C THR A 477 -0.59 22.13 5.51
N TRP A 478 0.48 22.68 6.06
CA TRP A 478 1.23 22.01 7.11
C TRP A 478 0.48 22.12 8.43
N MET A 479 0.22 20.98 9.03
CA MET A 479 -0.43 20.84 10.32
C MET A 479 0.43 19.91 11.18
N GLU A 480 0.68 20.33 12.41
CA GLU A 480 1.48 19.52 13.34
C GLU A 480 0.72 18.24 13.74
N PRO A 481 1.32 17.06 13.51
CA PRO A 481 0.75 15.84 14.05
C PRO A 481 0.79 15.81 15.58
N THR A 482 -0.12 15.07 16.19
CA THR A 482 -0.16 14.87 17.65
C THR A 482 1.13 14.21 18.16
N GLU A 483 1.64 13.24 17.40
CA GLU A 483 2.90 12.55 17.68
C GLU A 483 3.86 12.74 16.51
N TRP A 484 4.97 13.42 16.76
CA TRP A 484 6.06 13.64 15.80
C TRP A 484 7.32 14.13 16.50
N LEU A 485 8.47 14.08 15.81
CA LEU A 485 9.79 14.41 16.38
C LEU A 485 9.97 15.90 16.78
N GLY A 486 9.01 16.77 16.54
CA GLY A 486 8.99 18.15 17.01
C GLY A 486 8.03 18.38 18.19
N ALA A 487 7.23 17.38 18.56
CA ALA A 487 6.33 17.47 19.70
C ALA A 487 7.08 17.35 21.03
N LYS A 488 6.51 17.93 22.10
CA LYS A 488 7.09 17.82 23.46
C LYS A 488 7.28 16.38 23.93
N MET A 489 6.41 15.47 23.50
CA MET A 489 6.52 14.06 23.85
C MET A 489 7.79 13.37 23.30
N ALA A 490 8.45 13.95 22.30
CA ALA A 490 9.74 13.43 21.82
C ALA A 490 10.86 13.48 22.87
N GLU A 491 10.69 14.23 23.95
CA GLU A 491 11.61 14.20 25.10
C GLU A 491 11.56 12.85 25.83
N GLU A 492 10.39 12.19 25.90
CA GLU A 492 10.19 10.89 26.53
C GLU A 492 10.22 9.74 25.52
N TYR A 493 9.66 9.94 24.33
CA TYR A 493 9.59 8.97 23.24
C TYR A 493 10.38 9.48 22.01
N PRO A 494 11.72 9.35 22.01
CA PRO A 494 12.59 10.09 21.10
C PRO A 494 12.67 9.55 19.68
N PHE A 495 12.01 8.43 19.37
CA PHE A 495 12.04 7.82 18.05
C PHE A 495 10.67 7.88 17.37
N ALA A 496 10.67 8.29 16.10
CA ALA A 496 9.52 8.06 15.24
C ALA A 496 9.47 6.58 14.81
N LEU A 497 8.34 5.93 14.96
CA LEU A 497 8.10 4.58 14.47
C LEU A 497 7.51 4.63 13.05
N LEU A 498 8.15 3.93 12.11
CA LEU A 498 7.60 3.66 10.78
C LEU A 498 7.23 2.18 10.65
N THR A 499 6.11 1.92 9.99
CA THR A 499 5.52 0.60 9.84
C THR A 499 5.47 0.17 8.39
N SER A 500 6.63 0.11 7.75
CA SER A 500 6.74 -0.28 6.34
C SER A 500 6.36 -1.75 6.10
N LYS A 501 6.16 -2.13 4.84
CA LYS A 501 5.88 -3.52 4.47
C LYS A 501 7.13 -4.38 4.57
N SER A 502 6.98 -5.58 5.14
CA SER A 502 7.99 -6.63 5.04
C SER A 502 8.12 -7.09 3.57
N ARG A 503 9.32 -7.47 3.14
CA ARG A 503 9.54 -8.12 1.85
C ARG A 503 9.28 -9.63 1.88
N TYR A 504 8.99 -10.20 3.04
CA TYR A 504 8.87 -11.64 3.26
C TYR A 504 7.43 -12.11 3.47
N ARG A 505 6.48 -11.17 3.65
CA ARG A 505 5.05 -11.45 3.77
C ARG A 505 4.21 -10.34 3.15
N LEU A 506 2.93 -10.60 2.91
CA LEU A 506 1.95 -9.62 2.45
C LEU A 506 1.00 -9.25 3.57
N HIS A 507 1.12 -8.01 4.10
CA HIS A 507 0.40 -7.57 5.30
C HIS A 507 0.64 -8.53 6.47
N SER A 508 -0.42 -9.13 7.01
CA SER A 508 -0.35 -10.17 8.07
C SER A 508 -0.44 -11.60 7.52
N GLN A 509 -0.48 -11.77 6.19
CA GLN A 509 -0.47 -13.09 5.57
C GLN A 509 0.94 -13.67 5.57
N LEU A 510 1.03 -14.98 5.72
CA LEU A 510 2.29 -15.72 5.67
C LEU A 510 3.27 -15.40 6.81
N ASP A 511 2.78 -14.84 7.92
CA ASP A 511 3.62 -14.50 9.09
C ASP A 511 4.30 -15.74 9.68
N SER A 512 3.59 -16.87 9.75
CA SER A 512 4.10 -18.15 10.26
C SER A 512 4.92 -18.97 9.25
N THR A 513 5.18 -18.46 8.04
CA THR A 513 5.92 -19.21 7.02
C THR A 513 7.43 -19.11 7.20
N ALA A 514 8.14 -20.16 6.74
CA ALA A 514 9.60 -20.19 6.80
C ALA A 514 10.27 -18.97 6.14
N SER A 515 9.65 -18.40 5.08
CA SER A 515 10.17 -17.21 4.40
C SER A 515 10.15 -15.97 5.30
N ASN A 516 9.14 -15.83 6.16
CA ASN A 516 9.04 -14.71 7.10
C ASN A 516 9.89 -14.98 8.35
N LEU A 517 9.75 -16.16 8.94
CA LEU A 517 10.50 -16.54 10.16
C LEU A 517 12.02 -16.47 9.97
N PHE A 518 12.50 -16.68 8.73
CA PHE A 518 13.92 -16.50 8.41
C PHE A 518 14.42 -15.07 8.65
N ALA A 519 13.56 -14.07 8.55
CA ALA A 519 13.92 -12.67 8.74
C ALA A 519 13.84 -12.22 10.20
N ASN A 520 13.26 -13.02 11.08
CA ASN A 520 13.12 -12.73 12.51
C ASN A 520 14.46 -12.82 13.22
N VAL A 521 14.57 -12.10 14.33
CA VAL A 521 15.73 -12.13 15.23
C VAL A 521 15.24 -12.64 16.58
N GLU A 522 15.84 -13.72 17.09
CA GLU A 522 15.37 -14.42 18.31
C GLU A 522 13.86 -14.71 18.24
N ASP A 523 13.39 -15.17 17.08
CA ASP A 523 11.98 -15.44 16.71
C ASP A 523 11.03 -14.22 16.73
N ARG A 524 11.55 -13.00 16.89
CA ARG A 524 10.77 -11.75 16.95
C ARG A 524 10.88 -10.95 15.67
N GLU A 525 9.83 -10.18 15.35
CA GLU A 525 9.87 -9.18 14.30
C GLU A 525 11.03 -8.22 14.50
N PRO A 526 11.78 -7.88 13.45
CA PRO A 526 12.89 -6.97 13.57
C PRO A 526 12.47 -5.53 13.86
N VAL A 527 13.19 -4.89 14.79
CA VAL A 527 13.26 -3.43 14.88
C VAL A 527 14.58 -2.96 14.27
N TRP A 528 14.48 -2.12 13.23
CA TRP A 528 15.65 -1.47 12.64
C TRP A 528 16.02 -0.23 13.45
N ILE A 529 17.29 -0.09 13.78
CA ILE A 529 17.82 1.03 14.57
C ILE A 529 19.13 1.54 13.95
N HIS A 530 19.28 2.87 13.89
CA HIS A 530 20.51 3.48 13.38
C HIS A 530 21.72 3.19 14.29
N PRO A 531 22.95 3.00 13.73
CA PRO A 531 24.16 2.70 14.51
C PRO A 531 24.44 3.67 15.65
N ASP A 532 24.23 4.97 15.44
CA ASP A 532 24.44 5.99 16.47
C ASP A 532 23.43 5.89 17.62
N ALA A 533 22.19 5.51 17.31
CA ALA A 533 21.16 5.29 18.33
C ALA A 533 21.43 3.96 19.08
N ALA A 534 21.73 2.91 18.36
CA ALA A 534 22.08 1.60 18.93
C ALA A 534 23.26 1.71 19.91
N LYS A 535 24.32 2.44 19.53
CA LYS A 535 25.49 2.70 20.40
C LYS A 535 25.10 3.42 21.68
N LYS A 536 24.22 4.43 21.61
CA LYS A 536 23.77 5.18 22.81
C LYS A 536 22.96 4.31 23.76
N LEU A 537 22.19 3.36 23.22
CA LEU A 537 21.33 2.45 23.98
C LEU A 537 22.03 1.14 24.37
N GLY A 538 23.28 0.95 23.96
CA GLY A 538 24.03 -0.29 24.25
C GLY A 538 23.49 -1.51 23.48
N LEU A 539 22.84 -1.30 22.33
CA LEU A 539 22.25 -2.34 21.51
C LEU A 539 23.16 -2.75 20.35
N LYS A 540 23.06 -4.00 19.93
CA LYS A 540 23.71 -4.57 18.74
C LYS A 540 22.73 -5.46 17.97
N SER A 541 23.01 -5.72 16.72
CA SER A 541 22.23 -6.71 15.96
C SER A 541 22.27 -8.08 16.63
N GLY A 542 21.10 -8.71 16.72
CA GLY A 542 20.89 -9.98 17.43
C GLY A 542 20.40 -9.82 18.88
N ASP A 543 20.44 -8.63 19.47
CA ASP A 543 19.81 -8.38 20.77
C ASP A 543 18.28 -8.34 20.63
N VAL A 544 17.57 -8.42 21.74
CA VAL A 544 16.14 -8.11 21.83
C VAL A 544 15.97 -6.79 22.56
N ALA A 545 15.02 -5.98 22.09
CA ALA A 545 14.68 -4.70 22.70
C ALA A 545 13.19 -4.61 23.01
N LYS A 546 12.85 -3.94 24.10
CA LYS A 546 11.50 -3.52 24.42
C LYS A 546 11.24 -2.15 23.78
N VAL A 547 10.28 -2.12 22.89
CA VAL A 547 9.80 -0.89 22.24
C VAL A 547 8.50 -0.48 22.92
N THR A 548 8.43 0.76 23.39
CA THR A 548 7.29 1.24 24.20
C THR A 548 6.74 2.54 23.61
N SER A 549 5.44 2.63 23.48
CA SER A 549 4.67 3.85 23.21
C SER A 549 3.78 4.19 24.41
N ARG A 550 2.94 5.21 24.28
CA ARG A 550 1.92 5.52 25.30
C ARG A 550 0.83 4.45 25.44
N ARG A 551 0.70 3.56 24.45
CA ARG A 551 -0.40 2.58 24.36
C ARG A 551 -0.01 1.19 24.85
N GLY A 552 1.25 0.83 24.69
CA GLY A 552 1.73 -0.47 25.09
C GLY A 552 3.19 -0.68 24.77
N SER A 553 3.64 -1.92 24.91
CA SER A 553 5.01 -2.34 24.67
C SER A 553 5.06 -3.63 23.85
N ALA A 554 6.08 -3.75 23.01
CA ALA A 554 6.37 -4.95 22.25
C ALA A 554 7.86 -5.29 22.32
N LEU A 555 8.20 -6.59 22.34
CA LEU A 555 9.56 -7.07 22.16
C LEU A 555 9.86 -7.22 20.67
N ALA A 556 11.01 -6.76 20.24
CA ALA A 556 11.45 -6.87 18.85
C ALA A 556 12.95 -7.20 18.77
N GLY A 557 13.32 -7.98 17.77
CA GLY A 557 14.73 -8.32 17.54
C GLY A 557 15.50 -7.19 16.87
N VAL A 558 16.70 -6.87 17.34
CA VAL A 558 17.44 -5.69 16.89
C VAL A 558 18.21 -5.95 15.60
N ILE A 559 18.00 -5.11 14.60
CA ILE A 559 18.85 -4.98 13.41
C ILE A 559 19.44 -3.57 13.35
N VAL A 560 20.76 -3.47 13.49
CA VAL A 560 21.48 -2.20 13.38
C VAL A 560 21.77 -1.93 11.91
N THR A 561 21.28 -0.78 11.39
CA THR A 561 21.43 -0.40 9.98
C THR A 561 21.48 1.12 9.81
N ASP A 562 22.31 1.60 8.89
CA ASP A 562 22.40 3.01 8.49
C ASP A 562 21.36 3.41 7.42
N ARG A 563 20.47 2.50 7.07
CA ARG A 563 19.39 2.70 6.09
C ARG A 563 18.22 3.53 6.60
N ILE A 564 18.29 4.02 7.82
CA ILE A 564 17.26 4.86 8.45
C ILE A 564 17.91 6.07 9.13
N ARG A 565 17.09 7.04 9.48
CA ARG A 565 17.51 8.20 10.27
C ARG A 565 17.88 7.80 11.70
N PRO A 566 18.79 8.57 12.36
CA PRO A 566 19.17 8.29 13.76
C PRO A 566 18.04 8.43 14.79
N ASP A 567 16.98 9.17 14.46
CA ASP A 567 15.81 9.46 15.29
C ASP A 567 14.55 8.69 14.84
N THR A 568 14.74 7.65 14.04
CA THR A 568 13.64 6.85 13.48
C THR A 568 13.93 5.37 13.64
N VAL A 569 12.90 4.58 13.87
CA VAL A 569 12.96 3.12 13.90
C VAL A 569 11.89 2.52 13.01
N VAL A 570 12.11 1.29 12.55
CA VAL A 570 11.17 0.58 11.68
C VAL A 570 10.84 -0.76 12.31
N ILE A 571 9.54 -1.04 12.48
CA ILE A 571 9.02 -2.39 12.72
C ILE A 571 8.00 -2.64 11.60
N HIS A 572 8.23 -3.67 10.78
CA HIS A 572 7.33 -3.94 9.67
C HIS A 572 5.94 -4.32 10.15
N HIS A 573 4.90 -3.82 9.46
CA HIS A 573 3.54 -4.15 9.84
C HIS A 573 3.18 -5.60 9.49
N GLY A 574 2.23 -6.16 10.23
CA GLY A 574 1.65 -7.47 9.96
C GLY A 574 2.20 -8.59 10.83
N GLY A 575 3.15 -8.34 11.72
CA GLY A 575 3.52 -9.30 12.77
C GLY A 575 2.31 -9.65 13.63
N TRP A 576 2.09 -10.94 13.87
CA TRP A 576 0.93 -11.37 14.64
C TRP A 576 1.09 -11.06 16.13
N TYR A 577 0.00 -10.59 16.73
CA TYR A 577 -0.05 -10.30 18.14
C TYR A 577 0.13 -11.57 18.98
N SER A 578 1.12 -11.57 19.86
CA SER A 578 1.45 -12.64 20.80
C SER A 578 1.64 -12.06 22.19
N PRO A 579 0.57 -11.78 22.92
CA PRO A 579 0.66 -11.23 24.27
C PRO A 579 1.22 -12.25 25.26
N GLU A 580 1.95 -11.78 26.25
CA GLU A 580 2.38 -12.56 27.40
C GLU A 580 1.17 -13.11 28.18
N GLU A 581 0.17 -12.26 28.39
CA GLU A 581 -1.11 -12.61 29.02
C GLU A 581 -2.28 -12.36 28.04
N PRO A 582 -2.80 -13.41 27.39
CA PRO A 582 -3.88 -13.26 26.40
C PRO A 582 -5.16 -12.67 26.98
N GLY A 583 -5.71 -11.64 26.29
CA GLY A 583 -6.95 -10.98 26.70
C GLY A 583 -6.79 -9.91 27.76
N GLU A 584 -5.61 -9.76 28.36
CA GLU A 584 -5.30 -8.70 29.31
C GLU A 584 -4.86 -7.41 28.58
N GLU A 585 -5.48 -6.31 28.99
CA GLU A 585 -5.15 -4.99 28.47
C GLU A 585 -3.80 -4.52 28.98
N GLY A 586 -2.94 -4.05 28.07
CA GLY A 586 -1.60 -3.61 28.43
C GLY A 586 -0.57 -4.74 28.51
N SER A 587 -0.97 -5.98 28.21
CA SER A 587 -0.03 -7.11 28.15
C SER A 587 1.11 -6.83 27.18
N LEU A 588 2.32 -7.25 27.55
CA LEU A 588 3.49 -7.15 26.69
C LEU A 588 3.32 -8.06 25.47
N ASP A 589 3.46 -7.50 24.27
CA ASP A 589 3.58 -8.33 23.08
C ASP A 589 5.01 -8.87 22.95
N VAL A 590 5.14 -10.18 22.86
CA VAL A 590 6.45 -10.84 22.83
C VAL A 590 6.95 -11.18 21.44
N HIS A 591 6.19 -10.82 20.38
CA HIS A 591 6.53 -11.15 18.98
C HIS A 591 6.97 -9.93 18.14
N GLY A 592 6.53 -8.72 18.47
CA GLY A 592 6.82 -7.50 17.72
C GLY A 592 5.66 -6.99 16.87
N CYS A 593 4.43 -7.23 17.33
CA CYS A 593 3.25 -6.63 16.72
C CYS A 593 3.28 -5.11 16.90
N ASN A 594 3.60 -4.38 15.83
CA ASN A 594 3.73 -2.93 15.88
C ASN A 594 2.42 -2.20 16.22
N ASN A 595 1.26 -2.84 16.04
CA ASN A 595 -0.02 -2.21 16.33
C ASN A 595 -0.31 -2.05 17.83
N VAL A 596 0.39 -2.75 18.69
CA VAL A 596 0.41 -2.47 20.14
C VAL A 596 0.94 -1.05 20.43
N LEU A 597 1.75 -0.52 19.51
CA LEU A 597 2.45 0.76 19.66
C LEU A 597 1.74 1.91 18.94
N THR A 598 1.04 1.63 17.83
CA THR A 598 0.53 2.65 16.91
C THR A 598 -0.71 3.37 17.44
N ILE A 599 -0.91 4.62 16.99
CA ILE A 599 -2.02 5.47 17.45
C ILE A 599 -3.27 5.25 16.60
N ASP A 600 -4.42 5.01 17.23
CA ASP A 600 -5.73 4.87 16.58
C ASP A 600 -6.48 6.21 16.58
N ILE A 601 -6.15 7.07 15.64
CA ILE A 601 -6.88 8.30 15.32
C ILE A 601 -7.07 8.40 13.80
N PRO A 602 -8.05 9.15 13.29
CA PRO A 602 -8.18 9.36 11.86
C PRO A 602 -7.11 10.33 11.34
N SER A 603 -6.74 10.18 10.07
CA SER A 603 -5.86 11.16 9.39
C SER A 603 -6.49 12.56 9.38
N SER A 604 -7.79 12.65 9.14
CA SER A 604 -8.66 13.83 9.26
C SER A 604 -10.13 13.43 9.19
N LYS A 605 -11.04 14.36 9.42
CA LYS A 605 -12.50 14.20 9.20
C LYS A 605 -12.85 14.02 7.72
N LEU A 606 -11.95 14.37 6.78
CA LEU A 606 -12.18 14.17 5.36
C LEU A 606 -12.02 12.71 4.97
N SER A 607 -10.84 12.14 5.15
CA SER A 607 -10.50 10.80 4.66
C SER A 607 -10.64 9.70 5.70
N CYS A 608 -10.53 10.02 6.98
CA CYS A 608 -10.55 9.06 8.09
C CYS A 608 -9.64 7.85 7.83
N GLY A 609 -8.44 8.10 7.28
CA GLY A 609 -7.45 7.05 7.03
C GLY A 609 -6.71 6.64 8.30
N ASN A 610 -6.14 5.45 8.30
CA ASN A 610 -5.27 4.95 9.36
C ASN A 610 -3.95 5.74 9.43
N VAL A 611 -3.37 5.88 10.63
CA VAL A 611 -2.20 6.75 10.87
C VAL A 611 -1.02 6.04 11.53
N ALA A 612 -0.82 4.78 11.22
CA ALA A 612 0.24 3.92 11.78
C ALA A 612 1.66 4.54 11.76
N ASN A 613 1.94 5.50 10.89
CA ASN A 613 3.23 6.18 10.77
C ASN A 613 3.29 7.53 11.52
N SER A 614 2.34 7.81 12.42
CA SER A 614 2.37 8.98 13.31
C SER A 614 2.51 8.54 14.77
N THR A 615 3.51 7.74 15.06
CA THR A 615 3.72 7.15 16.39
C THR A 615 5.13 7.44 16.87
N GLN A 616 5.25 7.77 18.17
CA GLN A 616 6.53 7.91 18.83
C GLN A 616 6.74 6.82 19.86
N VAL A 617 7.99 6.35 19.96
CA VAL A 617 8.39 5.26 20.84
C VAL A 617 9.70 5.56 21.55
N LYS A 618 9.93 4.87 22.67
CA LYS A 618 11.24 4.68 23.28
C LYS A 618 11.67 3.23 23.17
N ILE A 619 12.96 2.99 23.25
CA ILE A 619 13.56 1.67 23.12
C ILE A 619 14.53 1.44 24.28
N GLU A 620 14.42 0.26 24.86
CA GLU A 620 15.25 -0.20 25.98
C GLU A 620 15.73 -1.63 25.66
N ARG A 621 16.94 -1.97 26.08
CA ARG A 621 17.45 -3.33 25.96
C ARG A 621 16.61 -4.26 26.83
N TRP A 622 16.31 -5.45 26.31
CA TRP A 622 15.66 -6.51 27.07
C TRP A 622 16.72 -7.48 27.60
N ASP A 623 16.80 -7.64 28.91
CA ASP A 623 17.79 -8.49 29.57
C ASP A 623 17.14 -9.64 30.36
N ASP A 624 15.78 -9.70 30.39
CA ASP A 624 15.04 -10.77 31.06
C ASP A 624 14.88 -12.00 30.13
N GLU A 625 14.37 -13.11 30.69
CA GLU A 625 14.07 -14.32 29.92
C GLU A 625 13.07 -14.05 28.83
N LEU A 626 13.24 -14.73 27.69
CA LEU A 626 12.38 -14.57 26.52
C LEU A 626 11.24 -15.58 26.57
N GLU A 627 10.02 -15.06 26.68
CA GLU A 627 8.82 -15.88 26.58
C GLU A 627 8.63 -16.47 25.16
N PRO A 628 8.06 -17.68 25.04
CA PRO A 628 7.84 -18.32 23.76
C PRO A 628 6.78 -17.57 22.93
N ILE A 629 6.96 -17.54 21.60
CA ILE A 629 5.99 -16.96 20.67
C ILE A 629 4.81 -17.93 20.50
N MET A 630 3.65 -17.53 20.98
CA MET A 630 2.43 -18.35 20.90
C MET A 630 1.57 -18.03 19.66
N ALA A 631 1.87 -16.95 18.94
CA ALA A 631 1.11 -16.52 17.77
C ALA A 631 1.01 -17.61 16.68
N HIS A 632 2.03 -18.44 16.53
CA HIS A 632 2.12 -19.48 15.52
C HIS A 632 1.80 -20.90 16.04
N VAL A 633 1.53 -21.03 17.33
CA VAL A 633 1.19 -22.32 17.95
C VAL A 633 -0.31 -22.56 17.84
N GLN A 634 -0.73 -23.72 17.37
CA GLN A 634 -2.15 -24.07 17.31
C GLN A 634 -2.76 -24.02 18.73
N PRO A 635 -3.88 -23.32 18.96
CA PRO A 635 -4.55 -23.34 20.24
C PRO A 635 -5.08 -24.74 20.56
N LYS A 636 -5.17 -25.07 21.84
CA LYS A 636 -5.86 -26.28 22.26
C LYS A 636 -7.35 -26.12 21.95
N THR A 637 -7.91 -27.05 21.23
CA THR A 637 -9.33 -27.09 20.88
C THR A 637 -9.97 -28.31 21.53
N GLU A 638 -11.15 -28.13 22.11
CA GLU A 638 -12.01 -29.24 22.59
C GLU A 638 -13.22 -29.30 21.67
N ARG A 639 -13.65 -30.52 21.34
CA ARG A 639 -14.90 -30.72 20.61
C ARG A 639 -16.06 -30.59 21.56
N ALA A 640 -17.13 -29.93 21.13
CA ALA A 640 -18.33 -29.73 21.94
C ALA A 640 -19.04 -31.06 22.31
N ASP A 641 -18.70 -32.14 21.64
CA ASP A 641 -19.29 -33.49 21.84
C ASP A 641 -18.41 -34.42 22.72
N ASP A 642 -17.25 -33.94 23.17
CA ASP A 642 -16.38 -34.62 24.15
C ASP A 642 -16.67 -34.06 25.56
#